data_313bb43c907c25f8a94cc5f4c39f90e3
#
_entry.id   313bb43c907c25f8a94cc5f4c39f90e3
#
_cell.length_a   1.000
_cell.length_b   1.000
_cell.length_c   1.000
_cell.angle_alpha   90.00
_cell.angle_beta   90.00
_cell.angle_gamma   90.00
#
_symmetry.space_group_name_H-M   'P 1'
#
loop_
_entity.id
_entity.type
_entity.pdbx_description
1 polymer ?
#
loop_
_entity_poly.entity_id
_entity_poly.type
_entity_poly.pdbx_seq_one_letter_code
_entity_poly.pdbx_strand_id
1 'polypeptide(L)'
;MTLKSSKRCLVVLGIFVVLGLAACTSTNPASTCPPTPECPKAECPPPTECPQSAVKDIPFADIWVGSGHADTKAEAFNHWNEESPAEIPVTCAKCHSEGGMLDFLGVDGSAPGVVDKPAQIGTVITCVTCHNAGTIAMTSVTFPSGVEVKGLGREARCMQCHQGRASTVQVDEAITKAGLSDDDSVSADLGFTNIHYFAAAATQYGGLVKGGYQYAGKSYDAKTDHVEGLNTCAGCHDTHSLKVKVDSCKTCHTAVTDMESLKNIRLMGSLVDYDGDGDTTESVSSEISGFQEMLMKVIQAYAKEVTGTSVVYSAEAYPYFFLDANDNGAVDEGEGQFKAWTGRLLKAAYNYQTSIKDPGAFAHGGKYIIELLYDSIESLNEKVTEKVDLSQAHRIDAGHFAGSQEAFRHWDEEGGIVPSSCAKCHTGTGLPTVLKEGAVLSTPATNGLLCTTCHDDLTKFTRHAVEKVTFPSGAQLSMSLPDSNLCISCHQGRESKVSVDKAIAGLEPDKPSENLSFRNVHYFAAGATLFGSDAKGAYEFKGKEYLGQNKHVEAYSNCTQCHDTHKAEVKTPECKACHASEDVETFRPPGDTTDYDGDGDVTEGMAGEIQTLVEKLYSAIQNYASKTAGAAIVYNSNAYPYFFGDANGNGEVDADEKAYANWTPRLLTATYNYQVVMKDPGAFAHNGKYIVQILYDTLADLKADMKGLVRPK
;
A
#
# COMPACT_ATOMS: atom_id res chain seq x y z
N MET A 1 -43.82 22.74 6.18
CA MET A 1 -43.73 24.23 5.99
C MET A 1 -42.73 24.45 4.85
N THR A 2 -43.24 24.91 3.73
CA THR A 2 -42.57 25.04 2.44
C THR A 2 -41.52 26.13 2.43
N LEU A 3 -40.34 25.87 1.84
CA LEU A 3 -39.39 26.91 1.48
C LEU A 3 -38.97 26.77 0.01
N LYS A 4 -39.14 27.90 -0.67
CA LYS A 4 -39.06 28.11 -2.11
C LYS A 4 -37.60 28.12 -2.61
N SER A 5 -37.39 27.46 -3.73
CA SER A 5 -36.27 27.58 -4.66
C SER A 5 -36.19 28.97 -5.31
N SER A 6 -35.01 29.57 -5.41
CA SER A 6 -34.69 30.71 -6.23
C SER A 6 -33.65 30.36 -7.27
N LYS A 7 -34.09 30.24 -8.53
CA LYS A 7 -33.20 30.10 -9.71
C LYS A 7 -32.74 31.50 -10.16
N ARG A 8 -31.43 31.70 -10.29
CA ARG A 8 -30.86 32.82 -11.06
C ARG A 8 -30.37 32.31 -12.41
N CYS A 9 -31.04 32.78 -13.47
CA CYS A 9 -30.62 32.66 -14.86
C CYS A 9 -29.42 33.60 -15.10
N LEU A 10 -28.36 33.08 -15.68
CA LEU A 10 -27.32 33.87 -16.35
C LEU A 10 -27.53 33.74 -17.87
N VAL A 11 -27.79 34.86 -18.50
CA VAL A 11 -27.89 35.01 -19.96
C VAL A 11 -26.49 35.22 -20.52
N VAL A 12 -26.01 34.34 -21.39
CA VAL A 12 -24.82 34.52 -22.19
C VAL A 12 -25.23 34.83 -23.62
N LEU A 13 -24.87 36.00 -24.09
CA LEU A 13 -25.10 36.52 -25.44
C LEU A 13 -24.11 35.83 -26.40
N GLY A 14 -24.60 34.99 -27.31
CA GLY A 14 -23.82 34.43 -28.40
C GLY A 14 -24.00 35.27 -29.67
N ILE A 15 -22.87 35.73 -30.20
CA ILE A 15 -22.80 36.45 -31.49
C ILE A 15 -22.76 35.38 -32.60
N PHE A 16 -23.82 35.36 -33.45
CA PHE A 16 -23.82 34.59 -34.68
C PHE A 16 -23.18 35.41 -35.82
N VAL A 17 -22.13 34.86 -36.40
CA VAL A 17 -21.58 35.31 -37.70
C VAL A 17 -22.23 34.45 -38.78
N VAL A 18 -23.07 35.07 -39.61
CA VAL A 18 -23.68 34.48 -40.79
C VAL A 18 -22.72 34.63 -41.95
N LEU A 19 -22.18 33.52 -42.47
CA LEU A 19 -21.50 33.47 -43.78
C LEU A 19 -22.47 32.93 -44.82
N GLY A 20 -22.85 33.78 -45.74
CA GLY A 20 -23.76 33.47 -46.84
C GLY A 20 -23.13 32.54 -47.86
N LEU A 21 -23.80 31.43 -48.15
CA LEU A 21 -23.54 30.57 -49.30
C LEU A 21 -24.40 31.03 -50.48
N ALA A 22 -23.75 31.57 -51.50
CA ALA A 22 -24.38 31.85 -52.79
C ALA A 22 -24.55 30.56 -53.56
N ALA A 23 -25.79 30.12 -53.78
CA ALA A 23 -26.14 29.05 -54.68
C ALA A 23 -26.21 29.53 -56.10
N CYS A 24 -25.32 29.10 -57.01
CA CYS A 24 -25.48 29.22 -58.46
C CYS A 24 -26.31 28.03 -58.97
N THR A 25 -27.52 28.31 -59.38
CA THR A 25 -28.33 27.37 -60.20
C THR A 25 -27.89 27.56 -61.66
N SER A 26 -27.31 26.54 -62.27
CA SER A 26 -27.16 26.45 -63.71
C SER A 26 -28.01 25.29 -64.23
N THR A 27 -29.03 25.65 -64.95
CA THR A 27 -29.83 24.72 -65.80
C THR A 27 -29.03 24.44 -67.07
N ASN A 28 -28.69 23.17 -67.32
CA ASN A 28 -28.15 22.74 -68.60
C ASN A 28 -29.13 21.74 -69.27
N PRO A 29 -29.38 21.90 -70.55
CA PRO A 29 -30.27 21.04 -71.32
C PRO A 29 -29.60 19.72 -71.62
N ALA A 30 -30.41 18.66 -71.69
CA ALA A 30 -30.05 17.31 -72.04
C ALA A 30 -29.29 17.24 -73.37
N SER A 31 -28.06 16.78 -73.32
CA SER A 31 -27.32 16.37 -74.53
C SER A 31 -27.32 14.83 -74.61
N THR A 32 -27.84 14.34 -75.71
CA THR A 32 -27.85 12.89 -76.08
C THR A 32 -26.42 12.37 -76.22
N CYS A 33 -26.06 11.33 -75.45
CA CYS A 33 -24.81 10.60 -75.65
C CYS A 33 -24.79 9.86 -77.01
N PRO A 34 -23.71 9.90 -77.76
CA PRO A 34 -23.50 9.01 -78.92
C PRO A 34 -23.22 7.59 -78.44
N PRO A 35 -23.52 6.57 -79.29
CA PRO A 35 -23.33 5.19 -78.95
C PRO A 35 -21.88 4.85 -78.70
N THR A 36 -21.65 4.12 -77.60
CA THR A 36 -20.31 3.61 -77.15
C THR A 36 -19.71 2.72 -78.25
N PRO A 37 -18.46 2.92 -78.67
CA PRO A 37 -17.75 2.01 -79.52
C PRO A 37 -17.45 0.70 -78.76
N GLU A 38 -17.73 -0.44 -79.36
CA GLU A 38 -17.33 -1.75 -78.83
C GLU A 38 -15.82 -1.79 -78.61
N CYS A 39 -15.41 -2.03 -77.33
CA CYS A 39 -14.03 -2.31 -76.99
C CYS A 39 -13.60 -3.62 -77.64
N PRO A 40 -12.46 -3.68 -78.33
CA PRO A 40 -11.86 -4.94 -78.79
C PRO A 40 -11.52 -5.79 -77.56
N LYS A 41 -11.86 -7.09 -77.65
CA LYS A 41 -11.46 -8.10 -76.64
C LYS A 41 -9.94 -8.09 -76.55
N ALA A 42 -9.44 -7.42 -75.49
CA ALA A 42 -8.05 -7.58 -75.10
C ALA A 42 -7.87 -9.01 -74.60
N GLU A 43 -7.07 -9.83 -75.29
CA GLU A 43 -6.54 -11.04 -74.71
C GLU A 43 -5.71 -10.67 -73.48
N CYS A 44 -6.15 -11.16 -72.30
CA CYS A 44 -5.35 -11.06 -71.10
C CYS A 44 -4.00 -11.77 -71.35
N PRO A 45 -2.87 -11.09 -71.13
CA PRO A 45 -1.60 -11.78 -71.09
C PRO A 45 -1.66 -12.86 -69.98
N PRO A 46 -0.93 -14.00 -70.16
CA PRO A 46 -0.89 -15.03 -69.13
C PRO A 46 -0.47 -14.40 -67.80
N PRO A 47 -1.03 -14.87 -66.68
CA PRO A 47 -0.69 -14.30 -65.37
C PRO A 47 0.81 -14.35 -65.20
N THR A 48 1.44 -13.20 -65.14
CA THR A 48 2.82 -13.05 -64.73
C THR A 48 2.84 -13.60 -63.30
N GLU A 49 3.63 -14.67 -63.08
CA GLU A 49 3.88 -15.15 -61.73
C GLU A 49 4.27 -13.95 -60.89
N CYS A 50 3.45 -13.65 -59.90
CA CYS A 50 3.83 -12.68 -58.87
C CYS A 50 5.22 -13.11 -58.38
N PRO A 51 6.21 -12.22 -58.38
CA PRO A 51 7.48 -12.54 -57.73
C PRO A 51 7.11 -13.02 -56.35
N GLN A 52 7.49 -14.25 -56.00
CA GLN A 52 7.43 -14.73 -54.62
C GLN A 52 8.28 -13.71 -53.83
N SER A 53 7.61 -12.76 -53.23
CA SER A 53 8.26 -11.94 -52.20
C SER A 53 8.83 -12.95 -51.24
N ALA A 54 10.14 -12.98 -51.08
CA ALA A 54 10.78 -13.75 -50.05
C ALA A 54 10.01 -13.43 -48.78
N VAL A 55 9.30 -14.44 -48.24
CA VAL A 55 8.57 -14.29 -46.98
C VAL A 55 9.67 -13.87 -46.01
N LYS A 56 9.66 -12.59 -45.62
CA LYS A 56 10.59 -12.09 -44.64
C LYS A 56 10.29 -12.89 -43.38
N ASP A 57 11.26 -13.66 -42.89
CA ASP A 57 11.11 -14.39 -41.65
C ASP A 57 10.58 -13.40 -40.58
N ILE A 58 9.42 -13.70 -40.05
CA ILE A 58 8.84 -12.87 -38.98
C ILE A 58 9.71 -13.08 -37.75
N PRO A 59 10.37 -12.04 -37.23
CA PRO A 59 11.22 -12.19 -36.06
C PRO A 59 10.45 -12.81 -34.91
N PHE A 60 11.08 -13.76 -34.19
CA PHE A 60 10.55 -14.45 -33.01
C PHE A 60 9.31 -15.35 -33.25
N ALA A 61 8.89 -15.59 -34.49
CA ALA A 61 7.75 -16.44 -34.78
C ALA A 61 7.94 -17.89 -34.30
N ASP A 62 9.15 -18.39 -34.44
CA ASP A 62 9.57 -19.74 -33.98
C ASP A 62 9.54 -19.85 -32.45
N ILE A 63 9.82 -18.77 -31.74
CA ILE A 63 9.74 -18.71 -30.28
C ILE A 63 8.28 -18.60 -29.83
N TRP A 64 7.51 -17.70 -30.46
CA TRP A 64 6.10 -17.45 -30.12
C TRP A 64 5.23 -18.71 -30.33
N VAL A 65 5.44 -19.48 -31.39
CA VAL A 65 4.65 -20.70 -31.70
C VAL A 65 4.69 -21.73 -30.56
N GLY A 66 5.75 -21.71 -29.76
CA GLY A 66 5.90 -22.58 -28.58
C GLY A 66 5.31 -21.98 -27.27
N SER A 67 4.66 -20.83 -27.33
CA SER A 67 4.09 -20.17 -26.16
C SER A 67 2.64 -20.57 -25.93
N GLY A 68 2.16 -20.37 -24.68
CA GLY A 68 0.75 -20.56 -24.34
C GLY A 68 -0.21 -19.62 -25.09
N HIS A 69 0.26 -18.46 -25.57
CA HIS A 69 -0.53 -17.57 -26.41
C HIS A 69 -0.80 -18.09 -27.82
N ALA A 70 0.04 -19.01 -28.29
CA ALA A 70 -0.10 -19.66 -29.62
C ALA A 70 -0.76 -21.04 -29.55
N ASP A 71 -1.02 -21.58 -28.38
CA ASP A 71 -1.54 -22.94 -28.20
C ASP A 71 -3.03 -23.04 -28.55
N THR A 72 -3.32 -23.37 -29.77
CA THR A 72 -4.70 -23.56 -30.29
C THR A 72 -5.47 -24.69 -29.60
N LYS A 73 -4.81 -25.54 -28.80
CA LYS A 73 -5.45 -26.63 -28.05
C LYS A 73 -5.77 -26.22 -26.61
N ALA A 74 -5.27 -25.06 -26.15
CA ALA A 74 -5.59 -24.57 -24.82
C ALA A 74 -7.08 -24.28 -24.67
N GLU A 75 -7.65 -24.67 -23.54
CA GLU A 75 -9.04 -24.41 -23.20
C GLU A 75 -9.44 -22.93 -23.38
N ALA A 76 -8.51 -22.03 -23.13
CA ALA A 76 -8.69 -20.59 -23.33
C ALA A 76 -9.06 -20.19 -24.76
N PHE A 77 -8.78 -21.01 -25.78
CA PHE A 77 -9.05 -20.69 -27.20
C PHE A 77 -10.00 -21.68 -27.90
N ASN A 78 -10.34 -22.81 -27.26
CA ASN A 78 -11.24 -23.79 -27.83
C ASN A 78 -12.54 -23.99 -27.06
N HIS A 79 -12.69 -23.35 -25.88
CA HIS A 79 -13.85 -23.44 -24.99
C HIS A 79 -15.20 -23.28 -25.74
N TRP A 80 -15.29 -22.39 -26.71
CA TRP A 80 -16.52 -22.05 -27.41
C TRP A 80 -16.71 -22.82 -28.72
N ASN A 81 -15.83 -23.76 -29.07
CA ASN A 81 -15.86 -24.44 -30.35
C ASN A 81 -17.10 -25.33 -30.55
N GLU A 82 -17.63 -25.87 -29.46
CA GLU A 82 -18.81 -26.74 -29.45
C GLU A 82 -20.12 -26.00 -29.05
N GLU A 83 -20.02 -24.70 -28.78
CA GLU A 83 -21.19 -23.86 -28.41
C GLU A 83 -22.06 -23.54 -29.66
N SER A 84 -23.30 -23.08 -29.41
CA SER A 84 -24.19 -22.66 -30.49
C SER A 84 -24.83 -21.29 -30.15
N PRO A 85 -24.45 -20.22 -30.86
CA PRO A 85 -23.46 -20.14 -31.96
C PRO A 85 -22.03 -20.38 -31.46
N ALA A 86 -21.17 -20.93 -32.32
CA ALA A 86 -19.75 -21.16 -32.05
C ALA A 86 -18.97 -19.84 -32.24
N GLU A 87 -19.02 -18.98 -31.22
CA GLU A 87 -18.40 -17.65 -31.18
C GLU A 87 -17.96 -17.29 -29.77
N ILE A 88 -16.93 -16.45 -29.63
CA ILE A 88 -16.42 -15.99 -28.34
C ILE A 88 -17.23 -14.78 -27.91
N PRO A 89 -17.98 -14.84 -26.79
CA PRO A 89 -18.84 -13.75 -26.33
C PRO A 89 -18.07 -12.43 -26.09
N VAL A 90 -18.75 -11.30 -26.27
CA VAL A 90 -18.16 -9.95 -26.09
C VAL A 90 -17.45 -9.77 -24.74
N THR A 91 -17.95 -10.40 -23.68
CA THR A 91 -17.35 -10.34 -22.34
C THR A 91 -16.05 -11.12 -22.20
N CYS A 92 -15.72 -11.99 -23.15
CA CYS A 92 -14.56 -12.87 -23.14
C CYS A 92 -13.57 -12.53 -24.27
N ALA A 93 -14.08 -12.04 -25.41
CA ALA A 93 -13.34 -11.90 -26.64
C ALA A 93 -12.09 -11.01 -26.53
N LYS A 94 -12.11 -9.97 -25.71
CA LYS A 94 -10.95 -9.09 -25.47
C LYS A 94 -9.68 -9.86 -25.13
N CYS A 95 -9.78 -10.90 -24.31
CA CYS A 95 -8.63 -11.66 -23.81
C CYS A 95 -8.42 -13.00 -24.52
N HIS A 96 -9.46 -13.53 -25.16
CA HIS A 96 -9.46 -14.88 -25.72
C HIS A 96 -9.43 -14.92 -27.25
N SER A 97 -9.23 -13.77 -27.92
CA SER A 97 -9.11 -13.70 -29.37
C SER A 97 -8.31 -12.49 -29.85
N GLU A 98 -7.66 -12.62 -31.00
CA GLU A 98 -7.08 -11.49 -31.72
C GLU A 98 -8.17 -10.45 -32.06
N GLY A 99 -9.26 -10.90 -32.68
CA GLY A 99 -10.34 -10.02 -33.16
C GLY A 99 -10.97 -9.22 -32.05
N GLY A 100 -11.25 -9.83 -30.90
CA GLY A 100 -11.84 -9.13 -29.74
C GLY A 100 -10.89 -8.10 -29.12
N MET A 101 -9.57 -8.35 -29.12
CA MET A 101 -8.61 -7.34 -28.65
C MET A 101 -8.50 -6.17 -29.63
N LEU A 102 -8.50 -6.42 -30.94
CA LEU A 102 -8.47 -5.36 -31.96
C LEU A 102 -9.74 -4.51 -31.93
N ASP A 103 -10.92 -5.12 -31.72
CA ASP A 103 -12.20 -4.45 -31.51
C ASP A 103 -12.12 -3.57 -30.25
N PHE A 104 -11.74 -4.13 -29.11
CA PHE A 104 -11.56 -3.36 -27.86
C PHE A 104 -10.62 -2.15 -28.02
N LEU A 105 -9.59 -2.26 -28.87
CA LEU A 105 -8.66 -1.15 -29.13
C LEU A 105 -9.18 -0.15 -30.16
N GLY A 106 -10.32 -0.42 -30.83
CA GLY A 106 -10.83 0.37 -31.93
C GLY A 106 -9.98 0.33 -33.20
N VAL A 107 -9.08 -0.67 -33.33
CA VAL A 107 -8.19 -0.79 -34.49
C VAL A 107 -8.95 -1.26 -35.73
N ASP A 108 -10.05 -1.92 -35.58
CA ASP A 108 -10.97 -2.35 -36.63
C ASP A 108 -11.95 -1.24 -37.07
N GLY A 109 -11.87 -0.03 -36.43
CA GLY A 109 -12.71 1.12 -36.73
C GLY A 109 -13.89 1.30 -35.77
N SER A 110 -14.04 0.40 -34.79
CA SER A 110 -15.05 0.49 -33.71
C SER A 110 -14.66 1.54 -32.64
N ALA A 111 -15.54 1.76 -31.67
CA ALA A 111 -15.22 2.65 -30.54
C ALA A 111 -14.22 1.98 -29.59
N PRO A 112 -13.08 2.62 -29.24
CA PRO A 112 -12.13 2.01 -28.33
C PRO A 112 -12.69 1.87 -26.91
N GLY A 113 -12.26 0.82 -26.20
CA GLY A 113 -12.62 0.54 -24.81
C GLY A 113 -13.80 -0.41 -24.64
N VAL A 114 -14.40 -0.86 -25.74
CA VAL A 114 -15.56 -1.78 -25.75
C VAL A 114 -15.33 -2.85 -26.80
N VAL A 115 -15.73 -4.09 -26.52
CA VAL A 115 -15.91 -5.13 -27.54
C VAL A 115 -17.37 -5.06 -27.96
N ASP A 116 -17.64 -4.70 -29.21
CA ASP A 116 -19.00 -4.42 -29.70
C ASP A 116 -19.71 -5.64 -30.31
N LYS A 117 -18.96 -6.69 -30.66
CA LYS A 117 -19.48 -7.91 -31.27
C LYS A 117 -18.74 -9.17 -30.82
N PRO A 118 -19.36 -10.34 -30.81
CA PRO A 118 -18.67 -11.61 -30.56
C PRO A 118 -17.52 -11.82 -31.53
N ALA A 119 -16.44 -12.44 -31.06
CA ALA A 119 -15.31 -12.78 -31.93
C ALA A 119 -15.44 -14.19 -32.47
N GLN A 120 -14.81 -14.45 -33.63
CA GLN A 120 -14.77 -15.78 -34.25
C GLN A 120 -13.88 -16.72 -33.43
N ILE A 121 -14.31 -17.98 -33.32
CA ILE A 121 -13.50 -19.07 -32.78
C ILE A 121 -12.31 -19.41 -33.71
N GLY A 122 -11.37 -20.22 -33.21
CA GLY A 122 -10.23 -20.67 -33.98
C GLY A 122 -9.08 -19.64 -34.07
N THR A 123 -9.12 -18.60 -33.25
CA THR A 123 -8.04 -17.61 -33.13
C THR A 123 -7.28 -17.79 -31.83
N VAL A 124 -6.08 -17.21 -31.75
CA VAL A 124 -5.22 -17.17 -30.56
C VAL A 124 -4.73 -15.75 -30.37
N ILE A 125 -3.88 -15.51 -29.39
CA ILE A 125 -3.21 -14.20 -29.19
C ILE A 125 -2.01 -14.14 -30.17
N THR A 126 -2.20 -13.46 -31.29
CA THR A 126 -1.19 -13.39 -32.37
C THR A 126 -0.24 -12.20 -32.21
N CYS A 127 0.70 -12.07 -33.15
CA CYS A 127 1.63 -10.94 -33.18
C CYS A 127 0.90 -9.58 -33.22
N VAL A 128 -0.17 -9.46 -34.03
CA VAL A 128 -0.90 -8.21 -34.18
C VAL A 128 -1.74 -7.85 -32.96
N THR A 129 -2.06 -8.80 -32.09
CA THR A 129 -2.72 -8.50 -30.81
C THR A 129 -1.85 -7.57 -29.94
N CYS A 130 -0.54 -7.76 -29.97
CA CYS A 130 0.43 -6.96 -29.18
C CYS A 130 1.18 -5.90 -30.01
N HIS A 131 1.26 -6.06 -31.34
CA HIS A 131 2.00 -5.20 -32.26
C HIS A 131 1.08 -4.47 -33.23
N ASN A 132 0.28 -3.54 -32.70
CA ASN A 132 -0.60 -2.65 -33.46
C ASN A 132 -0.54 -1.22 -32.90
N ALA A 133 -1.13 -0.26 -33.59
CA ALA A 133 -1.10 1.15 -33.19
C ALA A 133 -1.80 1.38 -31.84
N GLY A 134 -2.90 0.68 -31.57
CA GLY A 134 -3.65 0.80 -30.30
C GLY A 134 -2.83 0.34 -29.09
N THR A 135 -2.22 -0.85 -29.16
CA THR A 135 -1.37 -1.36 -28.07
C THR A 135 -0.06 -0.57 -27.89
N ILE A 136 0.50 0.00 -28.97
CA ILE A 136 1.68 0.87 -28.87
C ILE A 136 1.32 2.18 -28.14
N ALA A 137 0.12 2.70 -28.36
CA ALA A 137 -0.36 3.94 -27.73
C ALA A 137 -0.86 3.73 -26.31
N MET A 138 -1.14 2.48 -25.88
CA MET A 138 -1.66 2.16 -24.57
C MET A 138 -0.63 2.40 -23.48
N THR A 139 -0.96 3.27 -22.52
CA THR A 139 -0.11 3.63 -21.37
C THR A 139 -0.79 3.47 -20.03
N SER A 140 -2.09 3.11 -20.02
CA SER A 140 -2.87 2.89 -18.82
C SER A 140 -3.79 1.68 -18.96
N VAL A 141 -4.24 1.15 -17.83
CA VAL A 141 -5.23 0.05 -17.74
C VAL A 141 -6.21 0.37 -16.63
N THR A 142 -7.51 0.22 -16.92
CA THR A 142 -8.57 0.28 -15.91
C THR A 142 -8.85 -1.13 -15.40
N PHE A 143 -8.66 -1.36 -14.13
CA PHE A 143 -8.88 -2.63 -13.46
C PHE A 143 -10.37 -2.86 -13.15
N PRO A 144 -10.81 -4.09 -12.83
CA PRO A 144 -12.22 -4.39 -12.49
C PRO A 144 -12.77 -3.53 -11.35
N SER A 145 -11.94 -3.09 -10.42
CA SER A 145 -12.33 -2.15 -9.35
C SER A 145 -12.68 -0.75 -9.83
N GLY A 146 -12.47 -0.43 -11.11
CA GLY A 146 -12.60 0.91 -11.67
C GLY A 146 -11.35 1.78 -11.53
N VAL A 147 -10.33 1.31 -10.84
CA VAL A 147 -9.06 2.04 -10.69
C VAL A 147 -8.27 2.02 -11.99
N GLU A 148 -7.91 3.20 -12.49
CA GLU A 148 -7.04 3.38 -13.64
C GLU A 148 -5.58 3.54 -13.19
N VAL A 149 -4.72 2.60 -13.60
CA VAL A 149 -3.26 2.68 -13.40
C VAL A 149 -2.63 3.27 -14.65
N LYS A 150 -1.86 4.34 -14.49
CA LYS A 150 -1.22 5.13 -15.55
C LYS A 150 0.29 4.95 -15.58
N GLY A 151 0.92 5.38 -16.68
CA GLY A 151 2.38 5.36 -16.81
C GLY A 151 2.98 3.97 -17.04
N LEU A 152 2.16 2.99 -17.41
CA LEU A 152 2.56 1.58 -17.56
C LEU A 152 3.48 1.31 -18.76
N GLY A 153 3.52 2.22 -19.73
CA GLY A 153 4.30 2.00 -20.94
C GLY A 153 3.93 0.67 -21.62
N ARG A 154 4.94 -0.17 -21.88
CA ARG A 154 4.76 -1.46 -22.57
C ARG A 154 4.00 -2.50 -21.75
N GLU A 155 3.96 -2.37 -20.43
CA GLU A 155 3.31 -3.31 -19.52
C GLU A 155 1.79 -3.31 -19.68
N ALA A 156 1.20 -2.17 -20.08
CA ALA A 156 -0.24 -2.02 -20.25
C ALA A 156 -0.86 -3.12 -21.13
N ARG A 157 -0.14 -3.57 -22.17
CA ARG A 157 -0.64 -4.61 -23.07
C ARG A 157 -0.75 -5.99 -22.42
N CYS A 158 0.15 -6.33 -21.49
CA CYS A 158 0.08 -7.56 -20.70
C CYS A 158 -1.06 -7.46 -19.69
N MET A 159 -1.09 -6.36 -18.94
CA MET A 159 -2.04 -6.13 -17.88
C MET A 159 -3.48 -6.04 -18.38
N GLN A 160 -3.72 -5.61 -19.61
CA GLN A 160 -5.06 -5.52 -20.17
C GLN A 160 -5.82 -6.87 -20.15
N CYS A 161 -5.10 -7.99 -20.23
CA CYS A 161 -5.67 -9.33 -20.11
C CYS A 161 -5.40 -9.97 -18.73
N HIS A 162 -4.24 -9.69 -18.13
CA HIS A 162 -3.81 -10.30 -16.87
C HIS A 162 -4.22 -9.50 -15.61
N GLN A 163 -5.29 -8.69 -15.68
CA GLN A 163 -5.82 -7.87 -14.56
C GLN A 163 -6.91 -8.57 -13.73
N GLY A 164 -7.32 -9.78 -14.13
CA GLY A 164 -8.49 -10.44 -13.54
C GLY A 164 -9.80 -9.93 -14.13
N ARG A 165 -10.93 -10.50 -13.66
CA ARG A 165 -12.31 -10.16 -14.09
C ARG A 165 -13.17 -9.62 -12.97
N ALA A 166 -12.72 -9.73 -11.73
CA ALA A 166 -13.43 -9.27 -10.55
C ALA A 166 -12.43 -8.64 -9.57
N SER A 167 -12.95 -8.01 -8.54
CA SER A 167 -12.23 -7.30 -7.49
C SER A 167 -13.09 -7.26 -6.22
N THR A 168 -12.63 -6.61 -5.15
CA THR A 168 -13.46 -6.27 -3.98
C THR A 168 -14.83 -5.71 -4.41
N VAL A 169 -14.86 -4.82 -5.42
CA VAL A 169 -16.07 -4.13 -5.85
C VAL A 169 -17.14 -5.11 -6.35
N GLN A 170 -16.77 -6.07 -7.22
CA GLN A 170 -17.75 -7.04 -7.76
C GLN A 170 -18.22 -8.02 -6.67
N VAL A 171 -17.39 -8.32 -5.68
CA VAL A 171 -17.82 -9.13 -4.52
C VAL A 171 -18.86 -8.36 -3.71
N ASP A 172 -18.61 -7.08 -3.39
CA ASP A 172 -19.56 -6.22 -2.66
C ASP A 172 -20.86 -5.98 -3.44
N GLU A 173 -20.76 -5.79 -4.77
CA GLU A 173 -21.93 -5.67 -5.65
C GLU A 173 -22.79 -6.94 -5.64
N ALA A 174 -22.16 -8.13 -5.68
CA ALA A 174 -22.88 -9.41 -5.62
C ALA A 174 -23.61 -9.57 -4.28
N ILE A 175 -22.96 -9.25 -3.16
CA ILE A 175 -23.55 -9.29 -1.82
C ILE A 175 -24.72 -8.29 -1.70
N THR A 176 -24.52 -7.07 -2.17
CA THR A 176 -25.53 -6.01 -2.16
C THR A 176 -26.75 -6.41 -2.99
N LYS A 177 -26.52 -6.97 -4.19
CA LYS A 177 -27.59 -7.42 -5.09
C LYS A 177 -28.39 -8.58 -4.49
N ALA A 178 -27.77 -9.45 -3.72
CA ALA A 178 -28.44 -10.54 -3.01
C ALA A 178 -29.32 -10.05 -1.84
N GLY A 179 -29.23 -8.76 -1.46
CA GLY A 179 -30.09 -8.12 -0.45
C GLY A 179 -29.89 -8.68 0.95
N LEU A 180 -28.70 -9.13 1.30
CA LEU A 180 -28.38 -9.71 2.60
C LEU A 180 -28.49 -8.66 3.70
N SER A 181 -29.12 -9.04 4.83
CA SER A 181 -29.27 -8.18 6.01
C SER A 181 -28.02 -8.23 6.91
N ASP A 182 -27.27 -9.31 6.83
CA ASP A 182 -26.00 -9.53 7.51
C ASP A 182 -25.10 -10.46 6.69
N ASP A 183 -23.82 -10.46 7.00
CA ASP A 183 -22.80 -11.22 6.26
C ASP A 183 -22.85 -12.74 6.45
N ASP A 184 -23.64 -13.23 7.43
CA ASP A 184 -23.70 -14.66 7.79
C ASP A 184 -25.02 -15.31 7.35
N SER A 185 -25.95 -14.56 6.75
CA SER A 185 -27.18 -15.11 6.18
C SER A 185 -26.93 -15.79 4.83
N VAL A 186 -27.49 -17.01 4.67
CA VAL A 186 -27.45 -17.75 3.40
C VAL A 186 -28.41 -17.13 2.38
N SER A 187 -27.97 -16.91 1.14
CA SER A 187 -28.81 -16.44 0.05
C SER A 187 -28.72 -17.34 -1.18
N ALA A 188 -29.88 -17.73 -1.71
CA ALA A 188 -29.95 -18.48 -2.96
C ALA A 188 -29.60 -17.62 -4.19
N ASP A 189 -29.64 -16.30 -4.06
CA ASP A 189 -29.31 -15.34 -5.12
C ASP A 189 -27.81 -14.98 -5.13
N LEU A 190 -27.03 -15.46 -4.15
CA LEU A 190 -25.61 -15.27 -4.08
C LEU A 190 -24.87 -16.45 -4.71
N GLY A 191 -23.96 -16.17 -5.63
CA GLY A 191 -23.12 -17.17 -6.28
C GLY A 191 -21.64 -16.84 -6.11
N PHE A 192 -20.78 -17.81 -6.44
CA PHE A 192 -19.35 -17.60 -6.38
C PHE A 192 -18.88 -16.57 -7.42
N THR A 193 -18.07 -15.61 -6.99
CA THR A 193 -17.41 -14.62 -7.84
C THR A 193 -15.98 -15.09 -8.15
N ASN A 194 -15.64 -15.21 -9.44
CA ASN A 194 -14.37 -15.75 -9.90
C ASN A 194 -13.44 -14.62 -10.38
N ILE A 195 -12.25 -14.49 -9.80
CA ILE A 195 -11.22 -13.54 -10.26
C ILE A 195 -10.70 -13.88 -11.65
N HIS A 196 -10.78 -15.15 -12.06
CA HIS A 196 -10.27 -15.70 -13.31
C HIS A 196 -8.76 -16.00 -13.28
N TYR A 197 -8.27 -16.71 -14.31
CA TYR A 197 -6.90 -17.22 -14.36
C TYR A 197 -5.86 -16.14 -14.65
N PHE A 198 -4.66 -16.34 -14.13
CA PHE A 198 -3.48 -15.53 -14.36
C PHE A 198 -3.66 -14.04 -14.10
N ALA A 199 -4.33 -13.71 -13.00
CA ALA A 199 -4.57 -12.32 -12.59
C ALA A 199 -3.31 -11.66 -12.00
N ALA A 200 -2.14 -11.89 -12.59
CA ALA A 200 -0.83 -11.48 -12.11
C ALA A 200 -0.70 -9.96 -11.88
N ALA A 201 -1.32 -9.15 -12.74
CA ALA A 201 -1.32 -7.70 -12.57
C ALA A 201 -2.17 -7.26 -11.38
N ALA A 202 -3.28 -7.97 -11.07
CA ALA A 202 -4.08 -7.69 -9.87
C ALA A 202 -3.28 -8.00 -8.60
N THR A 203 -2.52 -9.10 -8.59
CA THR A 203 -1.62 -9.47 -7.48
C THR A 203 -0.49 -8.45 -7.34
N GLN A 204 0.18 -8.09 -8.46
CA GLN A 204 1.32 -7.16 -8.44
C GLN A 204 0.94 -5.76 -7.95
N TYR A 205 -0.22 -5.25 -8.33
CA TYR A 205 -0.70 -3.93 -7.91
C TYR A 205 -1.48 -3.96 -6.61
N GLY A 206 -1.82 -5.14 -6.09
CA GLY A 206 -2.31 -5.39 -4.73
C GLY A 206 -3.38 -4.43 -4.28
N GLY A 207 -3.13 -3.79 -3.15
CA GLY A 207 -4.03 -2.84 -2.48
C GLY A 207 -4.51 -1.69 -3.35
N LEU A 208 -3.69 -1.22 -4.28
CA LEU A 208 -4.05 -0.11 -5.17
C LEU A 208 -5.21 -0.45 -6.11
N VAL A 209 -5.26 -1.67 -6.62
CA VAL A 209 -6.27 -2.09 -7.60
C VAL A 209 -7.36 -2.98 -7.01
N LYS A 210 -7.25 -3.31 -5.73
CA LYS A 210 -8.26 -4.06 -4.96
C LYS A 210 -8.62 -5.40 -5.62
N GLY A 211 -7.60 -6.10 -6.17
CA GLY A 211 -7.80 -7.33 -6.92
C GLY A 211 -8.37 -8.48 -6.08
N GLY A 212 -7.83 -8.73 -4.87
CA GLY A 212 -8.44 -9.57 -3.84
C GLY A 212 -9.52 -8.79 -3.06
N TYR A 213 -10.26 -9.48 -2.23
CA TYR A 213 -11.24 -8.84 -1.33
C TYR A 213 -10.54 -8.20 -0.14
N GLN A 214 -10.63 -6.90 -0.02
CA GLN A 214 -10.04 -6.10 1.06
C GLN A 214 -11.08 -5.79 2.12
N TYR A 215 -10.81 -6.21 3.36
CA TYR A 215 -11.72 -6.01 4.48
C TYR A 215 -11.71 -4.56 4.95
N ALA A 216 -12.88 -4.04 5.29
CA ALA A 216 -13.04 -2.66 5.75
C ALA A 216 -12.19 -2.38 7.01
N GLY A 217 -11.53 -1.22 7.03
CA GLY A 217 -10.67 -0.80 8.14
C GLY A 217 -9.27 -1.45 8.14
N LYS A 218 -8.96 -2.28 7.15
CA LYS A 218 -7.64 -2.87 6.94
C LYS A 218 -6.91 -2.14 5.80
N SER A 219 -5.61 -2.04 5.90
CA SER A 219 -4.72 -1.56 4.84
C SER A 219 -3.92 -2.71 4.27
N TYR A 220 -3.57 -2.63 2.99
CA TYR A 220 -2.95 -3.70 2.23
C TYR A 220 -1.70 -3.21 1.50
N ASP A 221 -0.75 -4.10 1.31
CA ASP A 221 0.39 -3.84 0.45
C ASP A 221 -0.09 -3.42 -0.95
N ALA A 222 0.47 -2.34 -1.46
CA ALA A 222 0.17 -1.81 -2.78
C ALA A 222 0.98 -2.53 -3.86
N LYS A 223 1.46 -1.80 -4.87
CA LYS A 223 2.28 -2.38 -5.92
C LYS A 223 3.56 -3.00 -5.37
N THR A 224 3.78 -4.27 -5.66
CA THR A 224 5.04 -4.95 -5.38
C THR A 224 6.08 -4.55 -6.40
N ASP A 225 7.17 -3.97 -5.93
CA ASP A 225 8.34 -3.63 -6.74
C ASP A 225 9.50 -4.58 -6.43
N HIS A 226 10.25 -4.91 -7.48
CA HIS A 226 11.52 -5.60 -7.39
C HIS A 226 12.68 -4.61 -7.65
N VAL A 227 13.89 -5.09 -7.79
CA VAL A 227 15.05 -4.24 -8.12
C VAL A 227 14.92 -3.64 -9.52
N GLU A 228 15.56 -2.50 -9.74
CA GLU A 228 15.56 -1.80 -11.04
C GLU A 228 15.98 -2.76 -12.19
N GLY A 229 15.23 -2.71 -13.28
CA GLY A 229 15.41 -3.59 -14.44
C GLY A 229 14.68 -4.93 -14.34
N LEU A 230 14.25 -5.36 -13.14
CA LEU A 230 13.50 -6.60 -12.90
C LEU A 230 12.18 -6.33 -12.17
N ASN A 231 11.58 -5.17 -12.33
CA ASN A 231 10.33 -4.74 -11.70
C ASN A 231 9.17 -4.61 -12.70
N THR A 232 9.32 -5.20 -13.90
CA THR A 232 8.30 -5.19 -14.96
C THR A 232 8.04 -6.60 -15.45
N CYS A 233 6.85 -6.83 -16.05
CA CYS A 233 6.53 -8.12 -16.68
C CYS A 233 7.64 -8.56 -17.64
N ALA A 234 8.03 -7.66 -18.55
CA ALA A 234 9.09 -7.94 -19.55
C ALA A 234 10.50 -8.02 -18.93
N GLY A 235 10.71 -7.53 -17.73
CA GLY A 235 11.97 -7.73 -16.98
C GLY A 235 12.18 -9.18 -16.60
N CYS A 236 11.12 -9.83 -16.10
CA CYS A 236 11.14 -11.22 -15.63
C CYS A 236 10.73 -12.23 -16.69
N HIS A 237 9.77 -11.91 -17.57
CA HIS A 237 9.26 -12.80 -18.62
C HIS A 237 9.85 -12.47 -19.99
N ASP A 238 10.18 -13.51 -20.77
CA ASP A 238 10.40 -13.34 -22.19
C ASP A 238 9.06 -13.09 -22.89
N THR A 239 8.97 -12.00 -23.66
CA THR A 239 7.70 -11.50 -24.19
C THR A 239 7.10 -12.34 -25.32
N HIS A 240 7.88 -13.26 -25.91
CA HIS A 240 7.42 -14.12 -26.99
C HIS A 240 7.24 -15.59 -26.56
N SER A 241 8.17 -16.14 -25.80
CA SER A 241 8.01 -17.49 -25.22
C SER A 241 7.15 -17.51 -23.98
N LEU A 242 6.94 -16.37 -23.32
CA LEU A 242 6.28 -16.14 -22.02
C LEU A 242 6.97 -16.80 -20.82
N LYS A 243 8.11 -17.45 -21.07
CA LYS A 243 8.89 -18.11 -20.03
C LYS A 243 9.57 -17.10 -19.11
N VAL A 244 9.72 -17.47 -17.85
CA VAL A 244 10.52 -16.69 -16.90
C VAL A 244 12.00 -16.77 -17.28
N LYS A 245 12.69 -15.64 -17.24
CA LYS A 245 14.13 -15.51 -17.50
C LYS A 245 14.93 -15.90 -16.25
N VAL A 246 14.89 -17.18 -15.88
CA VAL A 246 15.50 -17.71 -14.65
C VAL A 246 16.98 -17.31 -14.50
N ASP A 247 17.72 -17.24 -15.60
CA ASP A 247 19.12 -16.84 -15.58
C ASP A 247 19.35 -15.41 -15.09
N SER A 248 18.36 -14.52 -15.26
CA SER A 248 18.43 -13.15 -14.72
C SER A 248 18.31 -13.14 -13.19
N CYS A 249 17.63 -14.11 -12.60
CA CYS A 249 17.45 -14.22 -11.15
C CYS A 249 18.73 -14.67 -10.44
N LYS A 250 19.53 -15.51 -11.10
CA LYS A 250 20.76 -16.14 -10.54
C LYS A 250 21.81 -15.15 -10.10
N THR A 251 21.79 -13.93 -10.64
CA THR A 251 22.77 -12.89 -10.28
C THR A 251 22.69 -12.51 -8.80
N CYS A 252 21.48 -12.49 -8.25
CA CYS A 252 21.24 -12.14 -6.83
C CYS A 252 20.79 -13.37 -6.03
N HIS A 253 19.96 -14.22 -6.61
CA HIS A 253 19.45 -15.45 -5.99
C HIS A 253 20.29 -16.66 -6.42
N THR A 254 21.48 -16.79 -5.83
CA THR A 254 22.50 -17.77 -6.25
C THR A 254 22.07 -19.23 -6.13
N ALA A 255 21.07 -19.54 -5.32
CA ALA A 255 20.49 -20.88 -5.16
C ALA A 255 19.49 -21.23 -6.28
N VAL A 256 19.06 -20.25 -7.08
CA VAL A 256 18.10 -20.46 -8.18
C VAL A 256 18.81 -21.14 -9.35
N THR A 257 18.28 -22.27 -9.80
CA THR A 257 18.79 -23.04 -10.94
C THR A 257 17.74 -23.20 -12.05
N ASP A 258 16.47 -23.23 -11.69
CA ASP A 258 15.32 -23.50 -12.55
C ASP A 258 14.04 -22.85 -11.99
N MET A 259 12.89 -23.10 -12.63
CA MET A 259 11.59 -22.58 -12.22
C MET A 259 11.14 -23.07 -10.84
N GLU A 260 11.48 -24.30 -10.47
CA GLU A 260 11.07 -24.87 -9.19
C GLU A 260 11.82 -24.20 -8.04
N SER A 261 13.12 -24.00 -8.22
CA SER A 261 13.97 -23.33 -7.23
C SER A 261 13.63 -21.84 -7.02
N LEU A 262 12.91 -21.19 -7.95
CA LEU A 262 12.37 -19.85 -7.73
C LEU A 262 11.35 -19.81 -6.59
N LYS A 263 10.58 -20.87 -6.41
CA LYS A 263 9.60 -20.97 -5.31
C LYS A 263 10.26 -21.03 -3.93
N ASN A 264 11.55 -21.39 -3.88
CA ASN A 264 12.30 -21.47 -2.61
C ASN A 264 12.88 -20.12 -2.16
N ILE A 265 12.56 -19.02 -2.86
CA ILE A 265 13.03 -17.71 -2.47
C ILE A 265 12.19 -17.19 -1.31
N ARG A 266 12.90 -16.78 -0.23
CA ARG A 266 12.32 -15.97 0.83
C ARG A 266 12.55 -14.49 0.55
N LEU A 267 11.63 -13.63 0.95
CA LEU A 267 11.80 -12.18 0.86
C LEU A 267 12.98 -11.72 1.72
N MET A 268 13.91 -10.99 1.12
CA MET A 268 14.99 -10.36 1.87
C MET A 268 14.41 -9.32 2.83
N GLY A 269 14.81 -9.40 4.10
CA GLY A 269 14.28 -8.55 5.16
C GLY A 269 12.98 -9.05 5.78
N SER A 270 12.33 -10.06 5.24
CA SER A 270 11.25 -10.75 5.93
C SER A 270 11.81 -11.65 7.02
N LEU A 271 11.46 -11.34 8.26
CA LEU A 271 12.03 -11.96 9.46
C LEU A 271 10.94 -12.60 10.34
N VAL A 272 9.74 -12.64 9.84
CA VAL A 272 8.59 -13.23 10.53
C VAL A 272 8.23 -14.58 9.90
N ASP A 273 7.74 -15.48 10.72
CA ASP A 273 7.06 -16.68 10.33
C ASP A 273 5.60 -16.27 10.06
N TYR A 274 5.23 -16.18 8.78
CA TYR A 274 3.91 -15.60 8.45
C TYR A 274 2.78 -16.55 8.83
N ASP A 275 2.86 -17.84 8.49
CA ASP A 275 1.79 -18.79 8.77
C ASP A 275 1.83 -19.37 10.20
N GLY A 276 2.95 -19.16 10.92
CA GLY A 276 3.07 -19.50 12.34
C GLY A 276 3.39 -20.96 12.59
N ASP A 277 3.98 -21.68 11.64
CA ASP A 277 4.33 -23.09 11.78
C ASP A 277 5.65 -23.34 12.54
N GLY A 278 6.44 -22.29 12.76
CA GLY A 278 7.71 -22.28 13.48
C GLY A 278 8.95 -22.29 12.57
N ASP A 279 8.79 -22.30 11.23
CA ASP A 279 9.91 -22.23 10.26
C ASP A 279 10.06 -20.85 9.64
N THR A 280 10.92 -20.02 10.22
CA THR A 280 11.27 -18.69 9.68
C THR A 280 12.20 -18.73 8.48
N THR A 281 12.58 -19.91 7.99
CA THR A 281 13.55 -20.08 6.90
C THR A 281 12.91 -20.51 5.59
N GLU A 282 11.65 -20.90 5.61
CA GLU A 282 10.93 -21.33 4.44
C GLU A 282 10.66 -20.18 3.43
N SER A 283 10.17 -20.54 2.27
CA SER A 283 9.91 -19.59 1.19
C SER A 283 8.58 -18.87 1.36
N VAL A 284 8.43 -17.70 0.68
CA VAL A 284 7.12 -17.01 0.59
C VAL A 284 6.05 -17.90 -0.06
N SER A 285 6.45 -18.78 -0.98
CA SER A 285 5.53 -19.74 -1.60
C SER A 285 5.00 -20.76 -0.59
N SER A 286 5.85 -21.22 0.34
CA SER A 286 5.46 -22.13 1.42
C SER A 286 4.53 -21.43 2.41
N GLU A 287 4.90 -20.24 2.88
CA GLU A 287 4.07 -19.41 3.77
C GLU A 287 2.65 -19.18 3.19
N ILE A 288 2.56 -18.89 1.88
CA ILE A 288 1.25 -18.76 1.21
C ILE A 288 0.51 -20.10 1.22
N SER A 289 1.21 -21.21 1.01
CA SER A 289 0.58 -22.54 1.01
C SER A 289 0.05 -22.90 2.38
N GLY A 290 0.79 -22.63 3.47
CA GLY A 290 0.33 -22.81 4.84
C GLY A 290 -0.95 -22.02 5.12
N PHE A 291 -0.98 -20.73 4.74
CA PHE A 291 -2.21 -19.95 4.85
C PHE A 291 -3.36 -20.46 3.98
N GLN A 292 -3.09 -20.99 2.79
CA GLN A 292 -4.13 -21.60 1.95
C GLN A 292 -4.76 -22.84 2.65
N GLU A 293 -3.94 -23.67 3.26
CA GLU A 293 -4.43 -24.83 4.03
C GLU A 293 -5.25 -24.38 5.25
N MET A 294 -4.76 -23.40 6.01
CA MET A 294 -5.45 -22.80 7.13
C MET A 294 -6.80 -22.20 6.73
N LEU A 295 -6.82 -21.43 5.63
CA LEU A 295 -8.04 -20.79 5.15
C LEU A 295 -9.05 -21.82 4.63
N MET A 296 -8.64 -22.85 3.90
CA MET A 296 -9.55 -23.89 3.43
C MET A 296 -10.18 -24.65 4.61
N LYS A 297 -9.39 -24.94 5.64
CA LYS A 297 -9.89 -25.57 6.87
C LYS A 297 -11.00 -24.75 7.53
N VAL A 298 -10.80 -23.44 7.68
CA VAL A 298 -11.83 -22.58 8.29
C VAL A 298 -13.02 -22.30 7.35
N ILE A 299 -12.82 -22.28 6.03
CA ILE A 299 -13.91 -22.22 5.04
C ILE A 299 -14.83 -23.42 5.19
N GLN A 300 -14.26 -24.64 5.31
CA GLN A 300 -15.03 -25.88 5.50
C GLN A 300 -15.75 -25.90 6.84
N ALA A 301 -15.08 -25.50 7.92
CA ALA A 301 -15.70 -25.38 9.24
C ALA A 301 -16.86 -24.38 9.23
N TYR A 302 -16.67 -23.19 8.67
CA TYR A 302 -17.71 -22.17 8.58
C TYR A 302 -18.89 -22.62 7.71
N ALA A 303 -18.63 -23.21 6.54
CA ALA A 303 -19.68 -23.72 5.68
C ALA A 303 -20.54 -24.76 6.43
N LYS A 304 -19.92 -25.70 7.14
CA LYS A 304 -20.63 -26.73 7.91
C LYS A 304 -21.37 -26.16 9.12
N GLU A 305 -20.73 -25.32 9.94
CA GLU A 305 -21.30 -24.82 11.20
C GLU A 305 -22.35 -23.72 10.98
N VAL A 306 -22.13 -22.79 10.03
CA VAL A 306 -22.99 -21.62 9.82
C VAL A 306 -24.04 -21.87 8.74
N THR A 307 -23.66 -22.49 7.60
CA THR A 307 -24.60 -22.74 6.51
C THR A 307 -25.26 -24.11 6.57
N GLY A 308 -24.75 -25.02 7.40
CA GLY A 308 -25.24 -26.39 7.49
C GLY A 308 -24.90 -27.27 6.28
N THR A 309 -23.96 -26.82 5.42
CA THR A 309 -23.64 -27.47 4.14
C THR A 309 -22.13 -27.53 3.97
N SER A 310 -21.58 -28.72 3.78
CA SER A 310 -20.13 -28.89 3.58
C SER A 310 -19.71 -28.50 2.17
N VAL A 311 -18.50 -27.98 2.04
CA VAL A 311 -17.95 -27.44 0.80
C VAL A 311 -16.56 -28.01 0.51
N VAL A 312 -16.28 -28.26 -0.77
CA VAL A 312 -14.96 -28.65 -1.27
C VAL A 312 -14.59 -27.81 -2.48
N TYR A 313 -13.28 -27.57 -2.66
CA TYR A 313 -12.74 -26.77 -3.76
C TYR A 313 -11.99 -27.64 -4.77
N SER A 314 -12.22 -27.37 -6.07
CA SER A 314 -11.41 -27.90 -7.17
C SER A 314 -10.86 -26.76 -8.02
N ALA A 315 -9.55 -26.69 -8.18
CA ALA A 315 -8.92 -25.69 -9.04
C ALA A 315 -9.16 -25.95 -10.54
N GLU A 316 -9.46 -27.21 -10.91
CA GLU A 316 -9.52 -27.70 -12.29
C GLU A 316 -10.93 -27.67 -12.89
N ALA A 317 -11.95 -27.74 -12.05
CA ALA A 317 -13.33 -27.85 -12.50
C ALA A 317 -14.18 -26.65 -12.11
N TYR A 318 -14.84 -25.99 -13.10
CA TYR A 318 -15.88 -25.01 -12.83
C TYR A 318 -17.13 -25.72 -12.26
N PRO A 319 -17.82 -25.20 -11.22
CA PRO A 319 -17.72 -23.86 -10.64
C PRO A 319 -16.73 -23.68 -9.49
N TYR A 320 -15.77 -24.53 -9.34
CA TYR A 320 -14.67 -24.54 -8.37
C TYR A 320 -15.06 -24.94 -6.95
N PHE A 321 -16.18 -24.47 -6.43
CA PHE A 321 -16.72 -24.85 -5.12
C PHE A 321 -17.92 -25.78 -5.29
N PHE A 322 -17.78 -26.98 -4.75
CA PHE A 322 -18.77 -28.05 -4.85
C PHE A 322 -19.34 -28.39 -3.47
N LEU A 323 -20.54 -28.95 -3.49
CA LEU A 323 -21.13 -29.58 -2.31
C LEU A 323 -20.33 -30.82 -1.98
N ASP A 324 -19.79 -30.92 -0.79
CA ASP A 324 -19.18 -32.14 -0.25
C ASP A 324 -20.27 -32.92 0.50
N ALA A 325 -20.98 -33.80 -0.21
CA ALA A 325 -22.18 -34.45 0.31
C ALA A 325 -21.86 -35.57 1.34
N ASN A 326 -20.65 -36.09 1.29
CA ASN A 326 -20.19 -37.19 2.14
C ASN A 326 -19.09 -36.79 3.14
N ASP A 327 -18.72 -35.52 3.20
CA ASP A 327 -17.70 -34.97 4.08
C ASP A 327 -16.30 -35.62 3.89
N ASN A 328 -15.93 -35.99 2.66
CA ASN A 328 -14.63 -36.64 2.40
C ASN A 328 -13.52 -35.67 1.96
N GLY A 329 -13.85 -34.40 1.70
CA GLY A 329 -12.91 -33.35 1.29
C GLY A 329 -12.45 -33.44 -0.17
N ALA A 330 -13.09 -34.26 -0.98
CA ALA A 330 -12.80 -34.43 -2.40
C ALA A 330 -14.07 -34.18 -3.24
N VAL A 331 -13.90 -33.80 -4.52
CA VAL A 331 -15.03 -33.67 -5.44
C VAL A 331 -15.34 -35.02 -6.06
N ASP A 332 -16.53 -35.55 -5.78
CA ASP A 332 -16.99 -36.83 -6.29
C ASP A 332 -17.97 -36.70 -7.46
N GLU A 333 -18.10 -37.78 -8.24
CA GLU A 333 -19.05 -37.84 -9.36
C GLU A 333 -20.49 -37.70 -8.82
N GLY A 334 -21.22 -36.71 -9.32
CA GLY A 334 -22.60 -36.39 -8.94
C GLY A 334 -22.73 -35.28 -7.89
N GLU A 335 -21.65 -34.82 -7.30
CA GLU A 335 -21.66 -33.65 -6.47
C GLU A 335 -21.86 -32.37 -7.29
N GLY A 336 -22.83 -31.57 -6.89
CA GLY A 336 -23.20 -30.36 -7.59
C GLY A 336 -22.49 -29.13 -7.07
N GLN A 337 -22.73 -28.00 -7.72
CA GLN A 337 -22.25 -26.70 -7.27
C GLN A 337 -22.68 -26.39 -5.84
N PHE A 338 -21.77 -25.88 -5.03
CA PHE A 338 -22.12 -25.31 -3.70
C PHE A 338 -23.00 -24.06 -3.88
N LYS A 339 -24.11 -24.00 -3.10
CA LYS A 339 -25.13 -22.95 -3.24
C LYS A 339 -25.45 -22.22 -1.92
N ALA A 340 -24.91 -22.67 -0.80
CA ALA A 340 -25.20 -22.11 0.50
C ALA A 340 -24.25 -20.90 0.83
N TRP A 341 -24.19 -19.94 -0.10
CA TRP A 341 -23.31 -18.80 0.04
C TRP A 341 -23.84 -17.77 1.04
N THR A 342 -22.94 -17.27 1.89
CA THR A 342 -23.11 -16.06 2.70
C THR A 342 -22.13 -15.00 2.23
N GLY A 343 -22.33 -13.74 2.60
CA GLY A 343 -21.42 -12.66 2.25
C GLY A 343 -20.00 -12.92 2.77
N ARG A 344 -19.87 -13.35 4.03
CA ARG A 344 -18.59 -13.67 4.67
C ARG A 344 -17.86 -14.82 3.98
N LEU A 345 -18.58 -15.90 3.67
CA LEU A 345 -18.01 -17.05 2.97
C LEU A 345 -17.55 -16.70 1.56
N LEU A 346 -18.32 -15.88 0.82
CA LEU A 346 -17.96 -15.44 -0.52
C LEU A 346 -16.66 -14.63 -0.53
N LYS A 347 -16.50 -13.68 0.43
CA LYS A 347 -15.28 -12.86 0.59
C LYS A 347 -14.06 -13.74 0.80
N ALA A 348 -14.13 -14.69 1.72
CA ALA A 348 -13.03 -15.62 2.04
C ALA A 348 -12.72 -16.58 0.89
N ALA A 349 -13.74 -17.17 0.26
CA ALA A 349 -13.58 -18.07 -0.88
C ALA A 349 -13.00 -17.34 -2.12
N TYR A 350 -13.34 -16.08 -2.31
CA TYR A 350 -12.77 -15.24 -3.36
C TYR A 350 -11.27 -15.01 -3.13
N ASN A 351 -10.85 -14.70 -1.89
CA ASN A 351 -9.44 -14.54 -1.55
C ASN A 351 -8.67 -15.86 -1.65
N TYR A 352 -9.26 -16.96 -1.22
CA TYR A 352 -8.68 -18.28 -1.42
C TYR A 352 -8.39 -18.55 -2.90
N GLN A 353 -9.38 -18.33 -3.77
CA GLN A 353 -9.18 -18.53 -5.21
C GLN A 353 -8.20 -17.52 -5.80
N THR A 354 -8.18 -16.27 -5.35
CA THR A 354 -7.22 -15.26 -5.79
C THR A 354 -5.78 -15.72 -5.58
N SER A 355 -5.49 -16.34 -4.44
CA SER A 355 -4.16 -16.85 -4.11
C SER A 355 -3.71 -18.03 -5.01
N ILE A 356 -4.67 -18.76 -5.60
CA ILE A 356 -4.40 -19.94 -6.46
C ILE A 356 -4.34 -19.58 -7.93
N LYS A 357 -5.18 -18.62 -8.40
CA LYS A 357 -5.33 -18.28 -9.83
C LYS A 357 -4.16 -17.47 -10.38
N ASP A 358 -3.24 -17.04 -9.55
CA ASP A 358 -1.92 -16.53 -9.95
C ASP A 358 -0.82 -17.47 -9.44
N PRO A 359 -0.32 -18.41 -10.26
CA PRO A 359 0.74 -19.34 -9.86
C PRO A 359 2.07 -18.66 -9.49
N GLY A 360 2.24 -17.39 -9.88
CA GLY A 360 3.39 -16.55 -9.55
C GLY A 360 3.14 -15.59 -8.38
N ALA A 361 2.07 -15.78 -7.62
CA ALA A 361 1.67 -14.87 -6.53
C ALA A 361 2.81 -14.57 -5.55
N PHE A 362 3.65 -15.56 -5.22
CA PHE A 362 4.80 -15.41 -4.35
C PHE A 362 5.83 -14.37 -4.86
N ALA A 363 5.90 -14.17 -6.17
CA ALA A 363 6.80 -13.20 -6.80
C ALA A 363 6.08 -11.91 -7.22
N HIS A 364 4.80 -11.98 -7.59
CA HIS A 364 4.03 -10.82 -8.02
C HIS A 364 3.59 -9.95 -6.86
N GLY A 365 3.18 -10.54 -5.72
CA GLY A 365 2.69 -9.79 -4.57
C GLY A 365 2.44 -10.69 -3.36
N GLY A 366 3.46 -11.46 -2.95
CA GLY A 366 3.32 -12.46 -1.88
C GLY A 366 2.78 -11.90 -0.58
N LYS A 367 3.26 -10.75 -0.14
CA LYS A 367 2.77 -10.10 1.09
C LYS A 367 1.29 -9.71 0.99
N TYR A 368 0.88 -9.15 -0.14
CA TYR A 368 -0.53 -8.83 -0.38
C TYR A 368 -1.43 -10.07 -0.28
N ILE A 369 -0.99 -11.19 -0.86
CA ILE A 369 -1.72 -12.45 -0.78
C ILE A 369 -1.80 -12.96 0.66
N ILE A 370 -0.71 -12.91 1.42
CA ILE A 370 -0.67 -13.27 2.84
C ILE A 370 -1.69 -12.43 3.63
N GLU A 371 -1.72 -11.11 3.43
CA GLU A 371 -2.67 -10.23 4.09
C GLU A 371 -4.13 -10.59 3.80
N LEU A 372 -4.46 -10.93 2.54
CA LEU A 372 -5.80 -11.35 2.14
C LEU A 372 -6.22 -12.67 2.81
N LEU A 373 -5.30 -13.65 2.85
CA LEU A 373 -5.55 -14.95 3.45
C LEU A 373 -5.70 -14.84 4.97
N TYR A 374 -4.80 -14.12 5.63
CA TYR A 374 -4.86 -13.86 7.07
C TYR A 374 -6.19 -13.21 7.48
N ASP A 375 -6.57 -12.11 6.82
CA ASP A 375 -7.81 -11.40 7.14
C ASP A 375 -9.07 -12.24 6.86
N SER A 376 -9.02 -13.13 5.86
CA SER A 376 -10.10 -14.06 5.58
C SER A 376 -10.26 -15.11 6.69
N ILE A 377 -9.15 -15.65 7.21
CA ILE A 377 -9.16 -16.57 8.35
C ILE A 377 -9.69 -15.86 9.61
N GLU A 378 -9.17 -14.65 9.90
CA GLU A 378 -9.62 -13.85 11.04
C GLU A 378 -11.13 -13.61 10.99
N SER A 379 -11.65 -13.22 9.81
CA SER A 379 -13.09 -12.98 9.61
C SER A 379 -13.94 -14.23 9.85
N LEU A 380 -13.54 -15.39 9.28
CA LEU A 380 -14.28 -16.64 9.47
C LEU A 380 -14.20 -17.16 10.92
N ASN A 381 -13.03 -16.98 11.57
CA ASN A 381 -12.80 -17.37 12.95
C ASN A 381 -13.76 -16.69 13.96
N GLU A 382 -14.34 -15.54 13.61
CA GLU A 382 -15.35 -14.90 14.46
C GLU A 382 -16.60 -15.76 14.66
N LYS A 383 -16.89 -16.69 13.74
CA LYS A 383 -18.16 -17.39 13.63
C LYS A 383 -18.10 -18.89 13.80
N VAL A 384 -16.91 -19.47 13.83
CA VAL A 384 -16.72 -20.92 14.01
C VAL A 384 -16.37 -21.26 15.45
N THR A 385 -16.72 -22.48 15.86
CA THR A 385 -16.40 -23.03 17.18
C THR A 385 -14.93 -23.48 17.23
N GLU A 386 -14.50 -24.24 16.20
CA GLU A 386 -13.12 -24.70 16.05
C GLU A 386 -12.34 -23.68 15.20
N LYS A 387 -11.66 -22.77 15.89
CA LYS A 387 -10.87 -21.71 15.27
C LYS A 387 -9.53 -22.24 14.75
N VAL A 388 -9.08 -21.68 13.66
CA VAL A 388 -7.67 -21.77 13.25
C VAL A 388 -6.85 -20.85 14.15
N ASP A 389 -5.77 -21.35 14.73
CA ASP A 389 -4.89 -20.56 15.60
C ASP A 389 -4.02 -19.62 14.79
N LEU A 390 -4.16 -18.32 15.02
CA LEU A 390 -3.35 -17.27 14.42
C LEU A 390 -2.37 -16.63 15.42
N SER A 391 -2.22 -17.20 16.63
CA SER A 391 -1.46 -16.57 17.70
C SER A 391 0.05 -16.46 17.41
N GLN A 392 0.57 -17.30 16.53
CA GLN A 392 1.95 -17.29 16.06
C GLN A 392 2.08 -16.77 14.62
N ALA A 393 0.97 -16.61 13.91
CA ALA A 393 0.95 -16.14 12.53
C ALA A 393 1.09 -14.63 12.45
N HIS A 394 1.68 -14.16 11.37
CA HIS A 394 1.96 -12.74 11.13
C HIS A 394 1.31 -12.27 9.83
N ARG A 395 0.45 -11.27 9.94
CA ARG A 395 -0.21 -10.64 8.78
C ARG A 395 0.75 -9.80 7.93
N ILE A 396 1.70 -9.13 8.57
CA ILE A 396 2.60 -8.14 7.97
C ILE A 396 4.04 -8.41 8.39
N ASP A 397 4.95 -7.90 7.61
CA ASP A 397 6.38 -7.94 7.91
C ASP A 397 6.76 -7.08 9.11
N ALA A 398 7.98 -7.23 9.62
CA ALA A 398 8.51 -6.46 10.74
C ALA A 398 9.11 -5.11 10.29
N GLY A 399 9.11 -4.16 11.21
CA GLY A 399 9.85 -2.90 11.11
C GLY A 399 9.51 -2.07 9.87
N HIS A 400 10.56 -1.59 9.19
CA HIS A 400 10.43 -0.71 8.03
C HIS A 400 9.92 -1.42 6.75
N PHE A 401 9.80 -2.73 6.77
CA PHE A 401 9.31 -3.54 5.64
C PHE A 401 7.81 -3.81 5.68
N ALA A 402 7.11 -3.33 6.73
CA ALA A 402 5.66 -3.43 6.87
C ALA A 402 4.96 -2.44 5.91
N GLY A 403 4.73 -2.87 4.68
CA GLY A 403 4.29 -2.01 3.58
C GLY A 403 2.85 -1.54 3.67
N SER A 404 1.98 -2.28 4.36
CA SER A 404 0.57 -1.95 4.54
C SER A 404 0.30 -0.95 5.67
N GLN A 405 1.34 -0.45 6.35
CA GLN A 405 1.16 0.57 7.38
C GLN A 405 0.75 1.93 6.80
N GLU A 406 -0.05 2.68 7.56
CA GLU A 406 -0.51 4.03 7.23
C GLU A 406 0.64 4.95 6.77
N ALA A 407 1.83 4.81 7.35
CA ALA A 407 3.02 5.57 6.99
C ALA A 407 3.40 5.46 5.49
N PHE A 408 2.99 4.38 4.81
CA PHE A 408 3.25 4.13 3.40
C PHE A 408 1.99 4.13 2.54
N ARG A 409 0.78 3.95 3.14
CA ARG A 409 -0.52 3.88 2.43
C ARG A 409 -1.28 5.20 2.40
N HIS A 410 -0.83 6.20 3.20
CA HIS A 410 -1.50 7.48 3.36
C HIS A 410 -1.89 8.18 2.04
N TRP A 411 -1.09 8.02 0.99
CA TRP A 411 -1.29 8.70 -0.30
C TRP A 411 -1.94 7.84 -1.39
N ASP A 412 -2.36 6.62 -1.09
CA ASP A 412 -2.91 5.71 -2.11
C ASP A 412 -4.18 6.26 -2.76
N GLU A 413 -5.09 6.83 -1.98
CA GLU A 413 -6.32 7.47 -2.47
C GLU A 413 -6.04 8.79 -3.19
N GLU A 414 -4.89 9.42 -2.97
CA GLU A 414 -4.45 10.66 -3.62
C GLU A 414 -3.66 10.42 -4.91
N GLY A 415 -3.72 9.22 -5.47
CA GLY A 415 -3.05 8.81 -6.71
C GLY A 415 -1.67 8.19 -6.53
N GLY A 416 -1.34 7.76 -5.31
CA GLY A 416 -0.13 6.99 -5.02
C GLY A 416 1.19 7.75 -5.20
N ILE A 417 1.16 9.08 -5.13
CA ILE A 417 2.36 9.93 -5.22
C ILE A 417 2.60 10.62 -3.89
N VAL A 418 3.70 10.29 -3.25
CA VAL A 418 4.11 10.91 -1.99
C VAL A 418 4.73 12.29 -2.27
N PRO A 419 4.21 13.37 -1.66
CA PRO A 419 4.72 14.71 -1.85
C PRO A 419 6.20 14.85 -1.46
N SER A 420 6.91 15.77 -2.12
CA SER A 420 8.35 16.01 -1.86
C SER A 420 8.67 16.28 -0.38
N SER A 421 7.75 16.91 0.36
CA SER A 421 7.92 17.16 1.81
C SER A 421 7.89 15.90 2.68
N CYS A 422 7.42 14.77 2.15
CA CYS A 422 7.22 13.50 2.87
C CYS A 422 8.05 12.35 2.28
N ALA A 423 8.31 12.40 0.97
CA ALA A 423 8.89 11.29 0.20
C ALA A 423 10.24 10.78 0.73
N LYS A 424 11.10 11.66 1.28
CA LYS A 424 12.39 11.25 1.85
C LYS A 424 12.28 10.14 2.89
N CYS A 425 11.23 10.14 3.68
CA CYS A 425 11.04 9.22 4.82
C CYS A 425 9.95 8.17 4.58
N HIS A 426 9.01 8.45 3.67
CA HIS A 426 7.80 7.66 3.47
C HIS A 426 7.77 6.90 2.13
N THR A 427 8.92 6.82 1.43
CA THR A 427 9.09 5.94 0.27
C THR A 427 10.46 5.28 0.26
N GLY A 428 10.53 4.09 -0.32
CA GLY A 428 11.79 3.36 -0.47
C GLY A 428 12.82 4.06 -1.35
N THR A 429 12.38 4.94 -2.26
CA THR A 429 13.25 5.65 -3.21
C THR A 429 13.58 7.08 -2.81
N GLY A 430 12.88 7.64 -1.82
CA GLY A 430 13.01 9.06 -1.46
C GLY A 430 14.37 9.44 -0.89
N LEU A 431 14.87 8.72 0.11
CA LEU A 431 16.18 8.98 0.69
C LEU A 431 17.33 8.81 -0.33
N PRO A 432 17.41 7.70 -1.09
CA PRO A 432 18.40 7.57 -2.17
C PRO A 432 18.38 8.72 -3.17
N THR A 433 17.19 9.17 -3.56
CA THR A 433 17.03 10.32 -4.47
C THR A 433 17.60 11.60 -3.86
N VAL A 434 17.32 11.87 -2.59
CA VAL A 434 17.87 13.03 -1.87
C VAL A 434 19.40 12.96 -1.80
N LEU A 435 19.95 11.80 -1.50
CA LEU A 435 21.40 11.62 -1.38
C LEU A 435 22.11 11.77 -2.74
N LYS A 436 21.48 11.31 -3.82
CA LYS A 436 22.04 11.38 -5.17
C LYS A 436 21.87 12.76 -5.83
N GLU A 437 20.68 13.33 -5.77
CA GLU A 437 20.31 14.54 -6.51
C GLU A 437 20.45 15.81 -5.66
N GLY A 438 20.61 15.70 -4.34
CA GLY A 438 20.66 16.85 -3.43
C GLY A 438 19.32 17.60 -3.29
N ALA A 439 18.23 17.02 -3.78
CA ALA A 439 16.90 17.63 -3.79
C ALA A 439 15.83 16.63 -3.36
N VAL A 440 14.80 17.14 -2.67
CA VAL A 440 13.64 16.33 -2.29
C VAL A 440 12.61 16.41 -3.44
N LEU A 441 12.29 15.25 -4.00
CA LEU A 441 11.32 15.13 -5.10
C LEU A 441 10.10 14.33 -4.64
N SER A 442 8.95 14.56 -5.26
CA SER A 442 7.80 13.69 -5.11
C SER A 442 8.08 12.35 -5.79
N THR A 443 7.77 11.25 -5.13
CA THR A 443 8.04 9.89 -5.65
C THR A 443 6.79 9.01 -5.47
N PRO A 444 6.64 7.95 -6.28
CA PRO A 444 5.58 6.96 -6.05
C PRO A 444 5.66 6.35 -4.65
N ALA A 445 4.51 6.01 -4.08
CA ALA A 445 4.41 5.24 -2.85
C ALA A 445 5.02 3.84 -3.04
N THR A 446 5.65 3.30 -2.01
CA THR A 446 6.26 1.96 -2.00
C THR A 446 5.72 1.13 -0.83
N ASN A 447 5.86 -0.19 -0.89
CA ASN A 447 5.54 -1.09 0.22
C ASN A 447 6.68 -1.09 1.24
N GLY A 448 6.62 -0.17 2.18
CA GLY A 448 7.67 0.02 3.17
C GLY A 448 8.95 0.61 2.58
N LEU A 449 10.03 0.56 3.35
CA LEU A 449 11.37 0.85 2.86
C LEU A 449 11.91 -0.33 2.05
N LEU A 450 12.71 -0.03 1.05
CA LEU A 450 13.40 -1.02 0.21
C LEU A 450 14.82 -1.24 0.73
N CYS A 451 15.43 -2.38 0.40
CA CYS A 451 16.85 -2.61 0.71
C CYS A 451 17.72 -1.45 0.19
N THR A 452 17.41 -0.94 -1.00
CA THR A 452 18.09 0.20 -1.62
C THR A 452 17.86 1.55 -0.93
N THR A 453 16.91 1.65 0.01
CA THR A 453 16.76 2.86 0.84
C THR A 453 17.98 3.12 1.69
N CYS A 454 18.59 2.04 2.20
CA CYS A 454 19.78 2.10 3.06
C CYS A 454 21.07 1.62 2.35
N HIS A 455 20.96 0.65 1.42
CA HIS A 455 22.08 0.03 0.73
C HIS A 455 22.29 0.60 -0.67
N ASP A 456 23.52 1.04 -0.96
CA ASP A 456 23.91 1.56 -2.28
C ASP A 456 24.44 0.47 -3.24
N ASP A 457 24.82 -0.70 -2.71
CA ASP A 457 25.24 -1.89 -3.47
C ASP A 457 24.66 -3.15 -2.79
N LEU A 458 23.66 -3.78 -3.45
CA LEU A 458 23.00 -4.99 -2.94
C LEU A 458 23.84 -6.27 -3.11
N THR A 459 24.96 -6.22 -3.83
CA THR A 459 25.87 -7.38 -3.96
C THR A 459 26.87 -7.44 -2.83
N LYS A 460 27.24 -6.29 -2.26
CA LYS A 460 28.19 -6.14 -1.16
C LYS A 460 27.51 -5.67 0.12
N PHE A 461 26.23 -5.27 0.04
CA PHE A 461 25.49 -4.67 1.14
C PHE A 461 26.17 -3.45 1.77
N THR A 462 26.93 -2.68 0.96
CA THR A 462 27.42 -1.39 1.38
C THR A 462 26.27 -0.41 1.56
N ARG A 463 26.44 0.58 2.42
CA ARG A 463 25.39 1.53 2.78
C ARG A 463 25.68 2.92 2.25
N HIS A 464 24.63 3.67 1.96
CA HIS A 464 24.77 5.08 1.60
C HIS A 464 25.56 5.84 2.67
N ALA A 465 26.57 6.60 2.25
CA ALA A 465 27.36 7.43 3.16
C ALA A 465 26.61 8.73 3.50
N VAL A 466 26.29 8.94 4.78
CA VAL A 466 25.73 10.18 5.30
C VAL A 466 26.65 10.76 6.35
N GLU A 467 27.37 11.82 6.01
CA GLU A 467 28.34 12.44 6.94
C GLU A 467 27.66 13.24 8.04
N LYS A 468 26.62 14.00 7.70
CA LYS A 468 25.90 14.92 8.60
C LYS A 468 24.41 14.96 8.25
N VAL A 469 23.59 15.19 9.26
CA VAL A 469 22.17 15.41 9.13
C VAL A 469 21.82 16.84 9.58
N THR A 470 21.05 17.54 8.75
CA THR A 470 20.55 18.89 9.09
C THR A 470 19.19 18.75 9.78
N PHE A 471 19.13 19.08 11.05
CA PHE A 471 17.90 19.09 11.84
C PHE A 471 16.98 20.27 11.50
N PRO A 472 15.69 20.22 11.84
CA PRO A 472 14.75 21.32 11.63
C PRO A 472 15.17 22.66 12.28
N SER A 473 15.99 22.62 13.32
CA SER A 473 16.59 23.82 13.95
C SER A 473 17.67 24.49 13.11
N GLY A 474 18.15 23.82 12.05
CA GLY A 474 19.31 24.22 11.25
C GLY A 474 20.64 23.65 11.78
N ALA A 475 20.65 22.94 12.89
CA ALA A 475 21.85 22.29 13.42
C ALA A 475 22.31 21.15 12.47
N GLN A 476 23.61 21.08 12.20
CA GLN A 476 24.23 19.99 11.44
C GLN A 476 24.96 19.07 12.39
N LEU A 477 24.44 17.89 12.62
CA LEU A 477 24.92 16.94 13.61
C LEU A 477 25.25 15.60 12.96
N SER A 478 26.09 14.81 13.64
CA SER A 478 26.46 13.45 13.18
C SER A 478 26.74 12.54 14.38
N MET A 479 26.44 11.27 14.19
CA MET A 479 26.85 10.19 15.11
C MET A 479 28.27 9.73 14.83
N SER A 480 28.88 9.03 15.79
CA SER A 480 30.23 8.49 15.64
C SER A 480 30.31 7.37 14.61
N LEU A 481 29.24 6.58 14.43
CA LEU A 481 29.11 5.61 13.34
C LEU A 481 28.24 6.20 12.21
N PRO A 482 28.75 6.28 10.98
CA PRO A 482 28.03 6.84 9.84
C PRO A 482 26.66 6.20 9.56
N ASP A 483 26.52 4.89 9.85
CA ASP A 483 25.27 4.16 9.68
C ASP A 483 24.12 4.75 10.48
N SER A 484 24.39 5.27 11.67
CA SER A 484 23.39 5.93 12.49
C SER A 484 22.87 7.23 11.88
N ASN A 485 23.66 7.87 11.01
CA ASN A 485 23.20 9.07 10.30
C ASN A 485 22.12 8.77 9.26
N LEU A 486 22.10 7.56 8.68
CA LEU A 486 20.98 7.10 7.85
C LEU A 486 19.66 7.10 8.65
N CYS A 487 19.67 6.49 9.85
CA CYS A 487 18.51 6.46 10.73
C CYS A 487 18.02 7.88 11.05
N ILE A 488 18.94 8.74 11.49
CA ILE A 488 18.64 10.13 11.86
C ILE A 488 18.10 10.93 10.65
N SER A 489 18.46 10.59 9.42
CA SER A 489 17.94 11.27 8.24
C SER A 489 16.41 11.27 8.15
N CYS A 490 15.76 10.25 8.73
CA CYS A 490 14.31 10.17 8.88
C CYS A 490 13.84 10.47 10.32
N HIS A 491 14.59 10.03 11.35
CA HIS A 491 14.23 10.17 12.77
C HIS A 491 14.69 11.49 13.43
N GLN A 492 14.82 12.57 12.66
CA GLN A 492 15.24 13.90 13.14
C GLN A 492 14.09 14.82 13.57
N GLY A 493 12.83 14.41 13.34
CA GLY A 493 11.66 15.26 13.50
C GLY A 493 11.45 16.22 12.32
N ARG A 494 10.33 16.94 12.34
CA ARG A 494 9.95 17.94 11.29
C ARG A 494 9.88 19.36 11.80
N GLU A 495 9.75 19.54 13.12
CA GLU A 495 9.67 20.83 13.80
C GLU A 495 10.76 20.91 14.88
N SER A 496 10.98 22.08 15.43
CA SER A 496 11.99 22.34 16.45
C SER A 496 11.61 23.57 17.27
N LYS A 497 12.39 23.86 18.33
CA LYS A 497 12.31 25.13 19.04
C LYS A 497 12.27 26.34 18.11
N VAL A 498 13.10 26.33 17.04
CA VAL A 498 13.21 27.46 16.10
C VAL A 498 11.90 27.70 15.35
N SER A 499 11.21 26.65 14.92
CA SER A 499 9.93 26.79 14.24
C SER A 499 8.79 27.19 15.18
N VAL A 500 8.82 26.73 16.43
CA VAL A 500 7.87 27.18 17.47
C VAL A 500 8.10 28.65 17.81
N ASP A 501 9.36 29.07 18.06
CA ASP A 501 9.71 30.49 18.28
C ASP A 501 9.21 31.39 17.14
N LYS A 502 9.37 30.95 15.89
CA LYS A 502 8.88 31.69 14.72
C LYS A 502 7.35 31.82 14.71
N ALA A 503 6.65 30.76 15.11
CA ALA A 503 5.18 30.77 15.16
C ALA A 503 4.63 31.72 16.24
N ILE A 504 5.28 31.79 17.40
CA ILE A 504 4.80 32.60 18.54
C ILE A 504 5.38 34.02 18.60
N ALA A 505 6.26 34.38 17.64
CA ALA A 505 6.98 35.65 17.66
C ALA A 505 6.05 36.85 17.69
N GLY A 506 6.25 37.73 18.63
CA GLY A 506 5.48 38.98 18.78
C GLY A 506 4.08 38.81 19.36
N LEU A 507 3.68 37.62 19.80
CA LEU A 507 2.39 37.34 20.40
C LEU A 507 2.50 37.37 21.94
N GLU A 508 1.39 37.74 22.59
CA GLU A 508 1.27 37.74 24.04
C GLU A 508 1.12 36.29 24.55
N PRO A 509 1.90 35.82 25.54
CA PRO A 509 1.97 34.42 25.94
C PRO A 509 0.64 33.75 26.28
N ASP A 510 -0.28 34.49 26.91
CA ASP A 510 -1.53 33.95 27.44
C ASP A 510 -2.78 34.41 26.65
N LYS A 511 -2.60 35.02 25.48
CA LYS A 511 -3.69 35.49 24.63
C LYS A 511 -3.90 34.60 23.41
N PRO A 512 -5.12 34.07 23.20
CA PRO A 512 -5.45 33.32 21.99
C PRO A 512 -5.19 34.10 20.69
N SER A 513 -4.72 33.42 19.68
CA SER A 513 -4.43 33.99 18.36
C SER A 513 -4.90 33.06 17.24
N GLU A 514 -5.71 33.57 16.33
CA GLU A 514 -6.19 32.85 15.15
C GLU A 514 -5.06 32.48 14.16
N ASN A 515 -3.89 33.12 14.31
CA ASN A 515 -2.71 32.84 13.48
C ASN A 515 -1.89 31.64 14.00
N LEU A 516 -2.26 31.07 15.13
CA LEU A 516 -1.59 29.90 15.70
C LEU A 516 -2.31 28.61 15.31
N SER A 517 -1.52 27.62 14.96
CA SER A 517 -1.94 26.23 14.79
C SER A 517 -0.93 25.31 15.46
N PHE A 518 -1.37 24.10 15.78
CA PHE A 518 -0.50 23.12 16.40
C PHE A 518 0.74 22.82 15.51
N ARG A 519 1.88 22.62 16.16
CA ARG A 519 3.14 22.22 15.54
C ARG A 519 3.46 20.78 15.90
N ASN A 520 3.52 19.91 14.88
CA ASN A 520 3.75 18.48 15.03
C ASN A 520 5.23 18.16 14.83
N VAL A 521 5.91 17.68 15.89
CA VAL A 521 7.31 17.20 15.81
C VAL A 521 7.45 16.02 14.85
N HIS A 522 6.36 15.27 14.63
CA HIS A 522 6.25 14.05 13.86
C HIS A 522 6.74 12.79 14.62
N TYR A 523 6.40 11.60 14.09
CA TYR A 523 6.67 10.34 14.78
C TYR A 523 8.16 9.98 14.86
N PHE A 524 8.51 9.32 15.94
CA PHE A 524 9.81 8.72 16.17
C PHE A 524 10.98 9.70 15.99
N ALA A 525 10.88 10.90 16.58
CA ALA A 525 11.93 11.92 16.52
C ALA A 525 13.12 11.59 17.45
N ALA A 526 13.51 10.30 17.54
CA ALA A 526 14.52 9.77 18.44
C ALA A 526 15.88 10.47 18.33
N GLY A 527 16.30 10.84 17.11
CA GLY A 527 17.52 11.59 16.89
C GLY A 527 17.46 12.99 17.52
N ALA A 528 16.29 13.65 17.47
CA ALA A 528 16.11 14.96 18.13
C ALA A 528 16.19 14.85 19.65
N THR A 529 15.61 13.80 20.24
CA THR A 529 15.71 13.51 21.68
C THR A 529 17.15 13.19 22.08
N LEU A 530 17.79 12.29 21.33
CA LEU A 530 19.18 11.86 21.61
C LEU A 530 20.16 13.04 21.66
N PHE A 531 20.07 13.95 20.70
CA PHE A 531 20.94 15.12 20.65
C PHE A 531 20.52 16.25 21.59
N GLY A 532 19.32 16.22 22.18
CA GLY A 532 18.86 17.21 23.15
C GLY A 532 19.05 18.65 22.67
N SER A 533 19.73 19.48 23.48
CA SER A 533 19.91 20.90 23.17
C SER A 533 20.82 21.16 21.96
N ASP A 534 21.60 20.19 21.50
CA ASP A 534 22.38 20.32 20.26
C ASP A 534 21.44 20.34 19.05
N ALA A 535 20.38 19.53 19.05
CA ALA A 535 19.35 19.46 18.00
C ALA A 535 18.23 20.49 18.20
N LYS A 536 17.92 20.86 19.43
CA LYS A 536 16.79 21.73 19.81
C LYS A 536 15.44 21.20 19.27
N GLY A 537 15.25 19.91 19.38
CA GLY A 537 14.02 19.26 18.91
C GLY A 537 12.81 19.62 19.75
N ALA A 538 12.92 19.60 21.09
CA ALA A 538 11.92 20.12 21.99
C ALA A 538 12.01 21.64 22.14
N TYR A 539 10.96 22.26 22.71
CA TYR A 539 10.98 23.68 23.03
C TYR A 539 11.72 23.95 24.34
N GLU A 540 12.86 24.58 24.23
CA GLU A 540 13.72 24.99 25.34
C GLU A 540 13.43 26.43 25.75
N PHE A 541 13.16 26.63 27.02
CA PHE A 541 12.80 27.96 27.56
C PHE A 541 14.02 28.89 27.68
N LYS A 542 13.83 30.14 27.30
CA LYS A 542 14.88 31.15 27.31
C LYS A 542 15.51 31.31 28.71
N GLY A 543 16.83 31.32 28.76
CA GLY A 543 17.59 31.51 30.01
C GLY A 543 17.74 30.27 30.88
N LYS A 544 17.30 29.11 30.36
CA LYS A 544 17.54 27.78 30.95
C LYS A 544 18.65 27.07 30.18
N GLU A 545 19.39 26.24 30.91
CA GLU A 545 20.39 25.33 30.32
C GLU A 545 19.78 23.93 30.21
N TYR A 546 20.08 23.25 29.09
CA TYR A 546 19.59 21.91 28.79
C TYR A 546 20.72 20.99 28.40
N LEU A 547 20.56 19.71 28.69
CA LEU A 547 21.52 18.68 28.31
C LEU A 547 21.60 18.53 26.79
N GLY A 548 22.81 18.40 26.26
CA GLY A 548 23.08 18.11 24.88
C GLY A 548 22.96 16.62 24.57
N GLN A 549 23.78 16.14 23.62
CA GLN A 549 23.76 14.73 23.20
C GLN A 549 23.96 13.77 24.39
N ASN A 550 23.00 12.86 24.57
CA ASN A 550 23.15 11.74 25.48
C ASN A 550 24.20 10.77 24.96
N LYS A 551 25.12 10.37 25.81
CA LYS A 551 26.13 9.37 25.50
C LYS A 551 26.03 8.23 26.51
N HIS A 552 25.72 7.07 25.99
CA HIS A 552 25.84 5.83 26.73
C HIS A 552 27.31 5.35 26.75
N VAL A 553 27.61 4.14 27.19
CA VAL A 553 28.94 3.57 27.04
C VAL A 553 29.33 3.43 25.58
N GLU A 554 30.63 3.50 25.23
CA GLU A 554 31.12 3.56 23.85
C GLU A 554 30.52 2.46 22.95
N ALA A 555 30.36 1.23 23.47
CA ALA A 555 29.82 0.09 22.76
C ALA A 555 28.31 0.21 22.43
N TYR A 556 27.59 1.14 23.07
CA TYR A 556 26.14 1.32 22.93
C TYR A 556 25.76 2.80 22.79
N SER A 557 26.50 3.54 21.99
CA SER A 557 26.27 4.98 21.75
C SER A 557 25.67 5.30 20.38
N ASN A 558 25.35 4.29 19.57
CA ASN A 558 24.82 4.43 18.22
C ASN A 558 23.53 3.60 18.03
N CYS A 559 22.69 4.01 17.09
CA CYS A 559 21.37 3.40 16.86
C CYS A 559 21.47 1.88 16.62
N THR A 560 22.36 1.47 15.71
CA THR A 560 22.54 0.07 15.31
C THR A 560 23.13 -0.84 16.39
N GLN A 561 23.64 -0.27 17.46
CA GLN A 561 24.16 -1.02 18.60
C GLN A 561 23.04 -1.44 19.57
N CYS A 562 21.95 -0.68 19.62
CA CYS A 562 20.78 -0.96 20.46
C CYS A 562 19.61 -1.54 19.67
N HIS A 563 19.46 -1.15 18.39
CA HIS A 563 18.36 -1.60 17.54
C HIS A 563 18.81 -2.61 16.49
N ASP A 564 17.99 -3.63 16.25
CA ASP A 564 18.05 -4.41 15.02
C ASP A 564 17.55 -3.54 13.87
N THR A 565 18.40 -3.36 12.86
CA THR A 565 18.13 -2.39 11.78
C THR A 565 17.06 -2.84 10.80
N HIS A 566 16.80 -4.15 10.71
CA HIS A 566 15.82 -4.71 9.82
C HIS A 566 14.46 -4.87 10.52
N LYS A 567 14.45 -5.42 11.75
CA LYS A 567 13.22 -5.56 12.56
C LYS A 567 12.77 -4.26 13.21
N ALA A 568 13.68 -3.27 13.34
CA ALA A 568 13.49 -2.06 14.14
C ALA A 568 13.20 -2.32 15.64
N GLU A 569 13.54 -3.51 16.12
CA GLU A 569 13.37 -3.94 17.50
C GLU A 569 14.58 -3.56 18.36
N VAL A 570 14.38 -3.43 19.67
CA VAL A 570 15.45 -3.22 20.63
C VAL A 570 16.09 -4.57 20.99
N LYS A 571 17.42 -4.63 20.99
CA LYS A 571 18.20 -5.83 21.34
C LYS A 571 18.28 -6.00 22.86
N THR A 572 17.16 -6.21 23.54
CA THR A 572 17.05 -6.24 25.00
C THR A 572 17.94 -7.26 25.69
N PRO A 573 18.19 -8.48 25.15
CA PRO A 573 19.10 -9.44 25.77
C PRO A 573 20.53 -8.92 25.96
N GLU A 574 20.98 -8.04 25.07
CA GLU A 574 22.33 -7.47 25.16
C GLU A 574 22.47 -6.48 26.34
N CYS A 575 21.38 -5.85 26.75
CA CYS A 575 21.34 -4.89 27.86
C CYS A 575 21.64 -5.58 29.20
N LYS A 576 21.26 -6.85 29.36
CA LYS A 576 21.41 -7.63 30.58
C LYS A 576 22.85 -7.80 31.06
N ALA A 577 23.83 -7.64 30.17
CA ALA A 577 25.25 -7.70 30.52
C ALA A 577 25.67 -6.61 31.53
N CYS A 578 24.95 -5.48 31.55
CA CYS A 578 25.25 -4.34 32.45
C CYS A 578 24.01 -3.99 33.30
N HIS A 579 22.82 -4.19 32.82
CA HIS A 579 21.58 -3.97 33.55
C HIS A 579 21.04 -5.30 34.11
N ALA A 580 20.47 -5.30 35.29
CA ALA A 580 19.99 -6.52 35.94
C ALA A 580 18.69 -7.09 35.32
N SER A 581 18.11 -6.39 34.37
CA SER A 581 16.84 -6.71 33.70
C SER A 581 16.99 -6.64 32.18
N GLU A 582 16.09 -7.29 31.45
CA GLU A 582 15.86 -7.10 30.01
C GLU A 582 14.73 -6.09 29.76
N ASP A 583 13.98 -5.75 30.80
CA ASP A 583 12.93 -4.73 30.74
C ASP A 583 13.58 -3.34 30.82
N VAL A 584 13.68 -2.71 29.64
CA VAL A 584 14.34 -1.42 29.46
C VAL A 584 13.63 -0.27 30.16
N GLU A 585 12.34 -0.38 30.43
CA GLU A 585 11.55 0.64 31.14
C GLU A 585 11.98 0.75 32.60
N THR A 586 12.56 -0.30 33.19
CA THR A 586 13.07 -0.31 34.55
C THR A 586 14.45 0.33 34.70
N PHE A 587 15.07 0.74 33.58
CA PHE A 587 16.46 1.24 33.62
C PHE A 587 16.55 2.66 34.17
N ARG A 588 17.59 2.84 34.98
CA ARG A 588 17.95 4.10 35.61
C ARG A 588 19.46 4.32 35.47
N PRO A 589 19.97 5.55 35.31
CA PRO A 589 21.40 5.80 35.32
C PRO A 589 22.06 5.26 36.59
N PRO A 590 23.22 4.59 36.52
CA PRO A 590 23.87 4.00 37.68
C PRO A 590 24.10 5.03 38.80
N GLY A 591 23.61 4.72 40.01
CA GLY A 591 23.71 5.58 41.19
C GLY A 591 22.77 6.79 41.21
N ASP A 592 21.90 6.93 40.27
CA ASP A 592 20.84 7.95 40.28
C ASP A 592 19.67 7.47 41.15
N THR A 593 19.48 8.12 42.29
CA THR A 593 18.42 7.86 43.27
C THR A 593 17.51 9.09 43.44
N THR A 594 17.45 9.95 42.41
CA THR A 594 16.66 11.16 42.43
C THR A 594 15.21 10.85 42.06
N ASP A 595 14.27 11.15 42.90
CA ASP A 595 12.86 11.18 42.61
C ASP A 595 12.59 12.46 41.80
N TYR A 596 12.43 12.35 40.48
CA TYR A 596 12.27 13.50 39.59
C TYR A 596 10.81 13.99 39.56
N ASP A 597 9.87 13.08 39.69
CA ASP A 597 8.45 13.35 39.55
C ASP A 597 7.72 13.61 40.89
N GLY A 598 8.42 13.36 42.02
CA GLY A 598 7.97 13.69 43.38
C GLY A 598 6.88 12.75 43.92
N ASP A 599 6.79 11.50 43.44
CA ASP A 599 5.84 10.50 43.91
C ASP A 599 6.36 9.68 45.11
N GLY A 600 7.66 9.70 45.36
CA GLY A 600 8.35 9.04 46.47
C GLY A 600 8.96 7.67 46.08
N ASP A 601 8.83 7.20 44.85
CA ASP A 601 9.46 5.99 44.37
C ASP A 601 10.79 6.28 43.64
N VAL A 602 11.91 6.01 44.29
CA VAL A 602 13.26 6.13 43.70
C VAL A 602 13.78 4.86 43.06
N THR A 603 12.94 3.83 42.95
CA THR A 603 13.32 2.51 42.44
C THR A 603 12.78 2.25 41.05
N GLU A 604 11.81 3.01 40.60
CA GLU A 604 11.31 2.95 39.24
C GLU A 604 12.36 3.38 38.21
N GLY A 605 12.16 3.01 36.95
CA GLY A 605 13.02 3.41 35.84
C GLY A 605 12.77 4.86 35.41
N MET A 606 13.66 5.38 34.55
CA MET A 606 13.44 6.71 33.93
C MET A 606 12.14 6.78 33.13
N ALA A 607 11.60 5.66 32.66
CA ALA A 607 10.31 5.61 31.99
C ALA A 607 9.17 5.99 32.93
N GLY A 608 9.13 5.45 34.16
CA GLY A 608 8.13 5.78 35.17
C GLY A 608 8.15 7.26 35.55
N GLU A 609 9.34 7.80 35.87
CA GLU A 609 9.53 9.23 36.17
C GLU A 609 8.99 10.13 35.06
N ILE A 610 9.24 9.76 33.79
CA ILE A 610 8.76 10.53 32.63
C ILE A 610 7.25 10.37 32.47
N GLN A 611 6.71 9.17 32.65
CA GLN A 611 5.28 8.91 32.51
C GLN A 611 4.47 9.77 33.47
N THR A 612 4.83 9.77 34.75
CA THR A 612 4.15 10.58 35.76
C THR A 612 4.25 12.09 35.46
N LEU A 613 5.42 12.56 35.02
CA LEU A 613 5.58 13.96 34.59
C LEU A 613 4.73 14.31 33.36
N VAL A 614 4.58 13.41 32.40
CA VAL A 614 3.71 13.58 31.22
C VAL A 614 2.25 13.66 31.63
N GLU A 615 1.78 12.85 32.55
CA GLU A 615 0.40 12.88 33.08
C GLU A 615 0.12 14.19 33.81
N LYS A 616 1.06 14.63 34.65
CA LYS A 616 0.99 15.95 35.32
C LYS A 616 0.94 17.09 34.30
N LEU A 617 1.77 16.99 33.23
CA LEU A 617 1.79 18.01 32.18
C LEU A 617 0.47 18.04 31.39
N TYR A 618 -0.07 16.86 31.02
CA TYR A 618 -1.35 16.81 30.31
C TYR A 618 -2.48 17.42 31.13
N SER A 619 -2.56 17.10 32.41
CA SER A 619 -3.52 17.72 33.35
C SER A 619 -3.34 19.24 33.46
N ALA A 620 -2.09 19.71 33.46
CA ALA A 620 -1.80 21.17 33.49
C ALA A 620 -2.19 21.84 32.16
N ILE A 621 -1.98 21.19 31.00
CA ILE A 621 -2.42 21.64 29.68
C ILE A 621 -3.95 21.79 29.64
N GLN A 622 -4.71 20.79 30.08
CA GLN A 622 -6.17 20.81 30.09
C GLN A 622 -6.69 21.93 31.01
N ASN A 623 -6.10 22.07 32.21
CA ASN A 623 -6.45 23.12 33.16
C ASN A 623 -6.16 24.52 32.60
N TYR A 624 -5.00 24.70 31.96
CA TYR A 624 -4.63 25.97 31.33
C TYR A 624 -5.54 26.30 30.14
N ALA A 625 -5.83 25.34 29.30
CA ALA A 625 -6.70 25.49 28.14
C ALA A 625 -8.11 25.97 28.58
N SER A 626 -8.70 25.31 29.57
CA SER A 626 -10.03 25.64 30.06
C SER A 626 -10.06 27.00 30.78
N LYS A 627 -9.08 27.31 31.65
CA LYS A 627 -9.13 28.49 32.53
C LYS A 627 -8.52 29.73 31.90
N THR A 628 -7.51 29.60 31.03
CA THR A 628 -6.74 30.72 30.48
C THR A 628 -7.00 30.93 29.00
N ALA A 629 -6.93 29.87 28.21
CA ALA A 629 -7.20 29.93 26.75
C ALA A 629 -8.72 29.99 26.46
N GLY A 630 -9.58 29.58 27.41
CA GLY A 630 -11.03 29.72 27.33
C GLY A 630 -11.76 28.62 26.55
N ALA A 631 -11.11 27.48 26.23
CA ALA A 631 -11.72 26.29 25.65
C ALA A 631 -11.04 25.04 26.18
N ALA A 632 -11.80 24.01 26.51
CA ALA A 632 -11.25 22.72 26.89
C ALA A 632 -10.57 22.02 25.70
N ILE A 633 -9.56 21.19 26.00
CA ILE A 633 -8.70 20.53 25.01
C ILE A 633 -8.55 19.05 25.35
N VAL A 634 -8.58 18.22 24.30
CA VAL A 634 -8.32 16.79 24.39
C VAL A 634 -7.28 16.36 23.36
N TYR A 635 -6.46 15.35 23.69
CA TYR A 635 -5.44 14.80 22.80
C TYR A 635 -5.83 13.40 22.31
N ASN A 636 -5.69 13.17 21.00
CA ASN A 636 -5.80 11.86 20.39
C ASN A 636 -4.55 11.57 19.55
N SER A 637 -3.77 10.58 19.96
CA SER A 637 -2.52 10.20 19.28
C SER A 637 -2.73 9.62 17.87
N ASN A 638 -3.94 9.14 17.57
CA ASN A 638 -4.27 8.40 16.35
C ASN A 638 -4.95 9.27 15.27
N ALA A 639 -5.37 10.48 15.63
CA ALA A 639 -6.09 11.35 14.71
C ALA A 639 -5.41 12.71 14.55
N TYR A 640 -5.02 13.08 13.31
CA TYR A 640 -4.56 14.44 13.01
C TYR A 640 -5.75 15.44 13.11
N PRO A 641 -5.60 16.64 13.70
CA PRO A 641 -4.35 17.29 14.14
C PRO A 641 -3.93 17.01 15.58
N TYR A 642 -4.33 15.93 16.18
CA TYR A 642 -4.00 15.42 17.52
C TYR A 642 -4.65 16.14 18.70
N PHE A 643 -4.86 17.44 18.63
CA PHE A 643 -5.52 18.23 19.67
C PHE A 643 -6.87 18.74 19.15
N PHE A 644 -7.92 18.43 19.91
CA PHE A 644 -9.30 18.76 19.60
C PHE A 644 -9.92 19.59 20.73
N GLY A 645 -11.01 20.30 20.41
CA GLY A 645 -11.80 20.95 21.43
C GLY A 645 -12.68 19.93 22.12
N ASP A 646 -12.58 19.81 23.43
CA ASP A 646 -13.43 18.95 24.26
C ASP A 646 -14.68 19.75 24.68
N ALA A 647 -15.68 19.72 23.81
CA ALA A 647 -16.86 20.57 23.97
C ALA A 647 -17.81 20.12 25.10
N ASN A 648 -17.85 18.82 25.35
CA ASN A 648 -18.70 18.20 26.36
C ASN A 648 -17.97 17.89 27.68
N GLY A 649 -16.64 18.02 27.71
CA GLY A 649 -15.80 17.79 28.87
C GLY A 649 -15.62 16.33 29.28
N ASN A 650 -15.80 15.41 28.34
CA ASN A 650 -15.68 13.95 28.61
C ASN A 650 -14.23 13.44 28.56
N GLY A 651 -13.28 14.21 28.01
CA GLY A 651 -11.88 13.84 27.88
C GLY A 651 -11.58 12.89 26.72
N GLU A 652 -12.55 12.64 25.84
CA GLU A 652 -12.43 11.82 24.63
C GLU A 652 -12.70 12.67 23.40
N VAL A 653 -12.26 12.23 22.22
CA VAL A 653 -12.55 12.93 20.95
C VAL A 653 -13.79 12.34 20.32
N ASP A 654 -14.84 13.13 20.23
CA ASP A 654 -16.10 12.75 19.60
C ASP A 654 -16.14 13.15 18.11
N ALA A 655 -17.02 12.48 17.34
CA ALA A 655 -17.10 12.64 15.88
C ALA A 655 -17.45 14.07 15.39
N ASP A 656 -18.09 14.88 16.24
CA ASP A 656 -18.46 16.27 15.97
C ASP A 656 -17.46 17.30 16.51
N GLU A 657 -16.46 16.86 17.25
CA GLU A 657 -15.43 17.73 17.78
C GLU A 657 -14.41 18.13 16.73
N LYS A 658 -14.02 19.38 16.77
CA LYS A 658 -13.14 20.00 15.78
C LYS A 658 -11.72 20.17 16.33
N ALA A 659 -10.78 20.32 15.41
CA ALA A 659 -9.43 20.73 15.73
C ALA A 659 -9.44 21.92 16.71
N TYR A 660 -8.62 21.84 17.76
CA TYR A 660 -8.51 22.92 18.73
C TYR A 660 -8.09 24.22 18.08
N ALA A 661 -8.78 25.31 18.42
CA ALA A 661 -8.59 26.61 17.78
C ALA A 661 -8.11 27.74 18.73
N ASN A 662 -8.26 27.57 20.03
CA ASN A 662 -7.95 28.63 21.02
C ASN A 662 -6.48 28.64 21.44
N TRP A 663 -5.57 28.58 20.48
CA TRP A 663 -4.14 28.51 20.72
C TRP A 663 -3.59 29.81 21.30
N THR A 664 -2.91 29.71 22.44
CA THR A 664 -2.03 30.78 22.95
C THR A 664 -0.57 30.35 22.73
N PRO A 665 0.41 31.28 22.67
CA PRO A 665 1.83 30.89 22.58
C PRO A 665 2.26 29.92 23.68
N ARG A 666 1.83 30.12 24.94
CA ARG A 666 2.16 29.23 26.05
C ARG A 666 1.56 27.83 25.87
N LEU A 667 0.28 27.76 25.46
CA LEU A 667 -0.39 26.48 25.23
C LEU A 667 0.27 25.70 24.11
N LEU A 668 0.59 26.39 22.98
CA LEU A 668 1.30 25.77 21.85
C LEU A 668 2.65 25.20 22.28
N THR A 669 3.41 25.95 23.09
CA THR A 669 4.71 25.50 23.60
C THR A 669 4.56 24.25 24.46
N ALA A 670 3.59 24.25 25.38
CA ALA A 670 3.34 23.14 26.30
C ALA A 670 2.88 21.87 25.56
N THR A 671 1.91 22.00 24.64
CA THR A 671 1.42 20.88 23.84
C THR A 671 2.46 20.34 22.86
N TYR A 672 3.34 21.21 22.35
CA TYR A 672 4.48 20.79 21.53
C TYR A 672 5.45 19.91 22.34
N ASN A 673 5.85 20.36 23.54
CA ASN A 673 6.73 19.56 24.41
C ASN A 673 6.08 18.27 24.89
N TYR A 674 4.79 18.29 25.20
CA TYR A 674 4.02 17.08 25.49
C TYR A 674 4.11 16.08 24.32
N GLN A 675 3.86 16.54 23.09
CA GLN A 675 3.89 15.66 21.92
C GLN A 675 5.30 15.18 21.57
N VAL A 676 6.36 15.97 21.82
CA VAL A 676 7.74 15.51 21.63
C VAL A 676 7.99 14.21 22.39
N VAL A 677 7.54 14.13 23.63
CA VAL A 677 7.69 12.92 24.46
C VAL A 677 6.79 11.80 23.95
N MET A 678 5.53 12.09 23.64
CA MET A 678 4.58 11.08 23.15
C MET A 678 4.96 10.48 21.79
N LYS A 679 5.75 11.19 20.97
CA LYS A 679 6.19 10.75 19.64
C LYS A 679 7.56 10.06 19.63
N ASP A 680 8.21 9.94 20.78
CA ASP A 680 9.42 9.14 20.98
C ASP A 680 9.23 8.19 22.17
N PRO A 681 8.65 6.97 21.94
CA PRO A 681 8.42 6.00 23.00
C PRO A 681 9.67 5.62 23.78
N GLY A 682 10.86 5.70 23.15
CA GLY A 682 12.15 5.45 23.77
C GLY A 682 12.82 6.68 24.40
N ALA A 683 12.09 7.78 24.61
CA ALA A 683 12.65 9.03 25.11
C ALA A 683 13.44 8.88 26.42
N PHE A 684 13.00 7.98 27.29
CA PHE A 684 13.67 7.64 28.56
C PHE A 684 15.09 7.09 28.36
N ALA A 685 15.30 6.31 27.30
CA ALA A 685 16.59 5.72 26.94
C ALA A 685 17.42 6.64 26.02
N HIS A 686 16.77 7.33 25.09
CA HIS A 686 17.46 8.24 24.16
C HIS A 686 18.08 9.43 24.90
N ASN A 687 17.34 10.12 25.77
CA ASN A 687 17.88 11.19 26.64
C ASN A 687 16.91 11.54 27.77
N GLY A 688 16.69 10.60 28.69
CA GLY A 688 15.68 10.76 29.76
C GLY A 688 15.84 12.01 30.59
N LYS A 689 17.07 12.38 30.98
CA LYS A 689 17.30 13.60 31.79
C LYS A 689 16.97 14.89 31.04
N TYR A 690 17.26 14.97 29.74
CA TYR A 690 16.84 16.08 28.89
C TYR A 690 15.31 16.20 28.85
N ILE A 691 14.63 15.08 28.68
CA ILE A 691 13.16 15.03 28.66
C ILE A 691 12.57 15.49 30.00
N VAL A 692 13.13 15.04 31.12
CA VAL A 692 12.71 15.52 32.45
C VAL A 692 12.93 17.04 32.60
N GLN A 693 14.06 17.59 32.10
CA GLN A 693 14.27 19.05 32.08
C GLN A 693 13.17 19.78 31.29
N ILE A 694 12.81 19.26 30.12
CA ILE A 694 11.77 19.83 29.26
C ILE A 694 10.39 19.78 29.94
N LEU A 695 10.01 18.65 30.52
CA LEU A 695 8.74 18.47 31.22
C LEU A 695 8.65 19.38 32.46
N TYR A 696 9.69 19.39 33.27
CA TYR A 696 9.78 20.24 34.45
C TYR A 696 9.60 21.73 34.11
N ASP A 697 10.38 22.23 33.15
CA ASP A 697 10.32 23.64 32.78
C ASP A 697 8.98 24.01 32.11
N THR A 698 8.34 23.07 31.40
CA THR A 698 7.01 23.27 30.81
C THR A 698 5.92 23.35 31.90
N LEU A 699 5.98 22.45 32.88
CA LEU A 699 5.09 22.53 34.07
C LEU A 699 5.24 23.84 34.81
N ALA A 700 6.48 24.29 35.05
CA ALA A 700 6.77 25.55 35.69
C ALA A 700 6.24 26.77 34.91
N ASP A 701 6.36 26.74 33.54
CA ASP A 701 5.82 27.82 32.71
C ASP A 701 4.28 27.86 32.72
N LEU A 702 3.61 26.72 32.79
CA LEU A 702 2.16 26.61 32.95
C LEU A 702 1.71 26.99 34.40
N LYS A 703 2.63 27.22 35.32
CA LYS A 703 2.37 27.48 36.74
C LYS A 703 1.64 26.32 37.44
N ALA A 704 2.00 25.10 37.05
CA ALA A 704 1.51 23.88 37.70
C ALA A 704 2.07 23.74 39.13
N ASP A 705 1.54 22.80 39.90
CA ASP A 705 2.12 22.46 41.22
C ASP A 705 3.48 21.75 41.00
N MET A 706 4.54 22.39 41.50
CA MET A 706 5.92 21.91 41.39
C MET A 706 6.43 21.18 42.63
N LYS A 707 5.53 20.94 43.61
CA LYS A 707 5.93 20.34 44.89
C LYS A 707 6.45 18.92 44.67
N GLY A 708 7.64 18.66 45.16
CA GLY A 708 8.34 17.36 45.06
C GLY A 708 9.13 17.20 43.78
N LEU A 709 8.82 17.90 42.69
CA LEU A 709 9.48 17.75 41.42
C LEU A 709 10.95 18.20 41.47
N VAL A 710 11.84 17.42 40.81
CA VAL A 710 13.27 17.74 40.76
C VAL A 710 13.72 17.87 39.30
N ARG A 711 14.33 19.01 38.97
CA ARG A 711 14.92 19.26 37.67
C ARG A 711 16.35 18.69 37.60
N PRO A 712 16.68 17.80 36.66
CA PRO A 712 18.07 17.38 36.42
C PRO A 712 18.99 18.58 36.14
N LYS A 713 20.26 18.44 36.59
CA LYS A 713 21.29 19.49 36.37
C LYS A 713 22.00 19.26 35.04
#